data_3b21df891abb7701f4d9090d6a4b975e
#
_entry.id   3b21df891abb7701f4d9090d6a4b975e
#
_cell.length_a   1.000
_cell.length_b   1.000
_cell.length_c   1.000
_cell.angle_alpha   90.00
_cell.angle_beta   90.00
_cell.angle_gamma   90.00
#
_symmetry.space_group_name_H-M   'P 1'
#
loop_
_entity.id
_entity.type
_entity.pdbx_description
1 polymer ?
#
loop_
_entity_poly.entity_id
_entity_poly.type
_entity_poly.pdbx_seq_one_letter_code
_entity_poly.pdbx_strand_id
1 'polypeptide(L)'
;MRNLPGHDQGAEPPEPAGPAGPAEGADGAEGTDGAGQRALGEALVRACAAAGASIGMVYLPDATRRVLHLAMTIGLSREFALPWSRVVVDDPIPVADAVREGRFVWLGGQEETARRYPRLGLVLPYDFALAAAPLVPDPVPEPAEPTGAGLVLLWPGSHAPHLTDRERDAVDSACGRLANHLRRAADAGHPVRPPAQPVMLRPPPPPTPGPAEAAAAMAFIRRLPGGNCSLDLNGTITFITAEAAELLGAPVSRLRGALPWEALPWMDTPVIEDHYRAAAISRLPRSFTAAPPIGRYLRFDLYPDDTGISVRITPAAADEPVPPPAAPATAPAEPSPSRATALYQLMHLAAALTEAVHARDVVDQAADLLVPALGAQALALLVAEEQRLRIVGFRGYTAELMARYDGIPLGIHTASTHGLRTGDPLFFADTGELAAAFPAVVIGDGMAAWAFLPLIASGRPIGTLILAYARPHTFVPGERAILTSLAGLIAQALDRARLYDTTHQLAHSLQTGVLPRALPDVPHLEVAARYLPAAHGFDIGGDFYDLIRIDDTTVAAAVGDVQGHNVNAAALMGQVRTAVHASAGERPAEVLARTNRLLTDLDPGLFTSCVYAHIDLATRTAHLATAGHPPPLLRHAGGSAKMLHLPPGLLLGIDPDASYTSVEIPFEPGTLLTLFTDGLVEVRGEDLEDGIAAVAARINSTHERHPVGTLADHLIGQARGGAPRTDDIALLLLRSAHEEQPM
;
A
#
# COMPACT_ATOMS: atom_id res chain seq x y z
N MET A 1 61.88 24.74 -27.08
CA MET A 1 62.23 24.63 -28.51
C MET A 1 60.98 24.80 -29.30
N ARG A 2 60.92 25.90 -30.03
CA ARG A 2 60.38 26.16 -31.39
C ARG A 2 58.82 25.92 -31.52
N ASN A 3 58.00 26.82 -32.01
CA ASN A 3 58.14 28.21 -32.54
C ASN A 3 56.71 28.75 -32.65
N LEU A 4 56.49 29.97 -32.22
CA LEU A 4 55.50 30.87 -32.79
C LEU A 4 56.03 31.40 -34.14
N PRO A 5 55.19 31.82 -35.07
CA PRO A 5 54.64 33.18 -35.10
C PRO A 5 53.17 33.17 -35.68
N GLY A 6 52.37 34.24 -35.68
CA GLY A 6 52.44 35.66 -35.43
C GLY A 6 51.30 36.32 -36.21
N HIS A 7 50.75 37.38 -35.64
CA HIS A 7 50.10 38.56 -36.29
C HIS A 7 48.90 38.29 -37.26
N ASP A 8 47.84 38.97 -37.29
CA ASP A 8 47.43 40.34 -36.94
C ASP A 8 46.00 40.60 -37.35
N GLN A 9 45.43 41.67 -36.88
CA GLN A 9 44.30 42.46 -37.37
C GLN A 9 42.89 42.15 -36.85
N GLY A 10 42.53 43.10 -36.07
CA GLY A 10 41.30 43.64 -35.57
C GLY A 10 40.07 43.53 -36.53
N ALA A 11 38.98 43.16 -35.90
CA ALA A 11 37.64 43.50 -36.37
C ALA A 11 36.84 43.92 -35.14
N GLU A 12 36.26 45.11 -35.18
CA GLU A 12 35.33 45.70 -34.23
C GLU A 12 34.12 44.78 -34.01
N PRO A 13 33.54 44.78 -32.79
CA PRO A 13 32.28 44.06 -32.54
C PRO A 13 31.12 44.81 -33.21
N PRO A 14 30.11 44.10 -33.79
CA PRO A 14 28.93 44.75 -34.33
C PRO A 14 28.03 45.27 -33.22
N GLU A 15 27.42 46.42 -33.46
CA GLU A 15 26.40 47.06 -32.64
C GLU A 15 25.24 46.15 -32.29
N PRO A 16 24.57 46.28 -31.11
CA PRO A 16 23.40 45.49 -30.75
C PRO A 16 22.20 45.88 -31.61
N ALA A 17 21.66 44.90 -32.32
CA ALA A 17 20.41 45.02 -33.07
C ALA A 17 19.26 45.38 -32.12
N GLY A 18 18.47 46.36 -32.49
CA GLY A 18 17.25 46.82 -31.82
C GLY A 18 16.20 45.72 -31.71
N PRO A 19 15.16 45.90 -30.85
CA PRO A 19 14.19 44.85 -30.57
C PRO A 19 13.39 44.53 -31.84
N ALA A 20 13.45 43.25 -32.23
CA ALA A 20 12.60 42.68 -33.25
C ALA A 20 11.13 42.74 -32.80
N GLY A 21 10.27 43.33 -33.61
CA GLY A 21 8.84 43.32 -33.46
C GLY A 21 8.26 41.89 -33.45
N PRO A 22 7.01 41.72 -33.00
CA PRO A 22 6.41 40.37 -32.89
C PRO A 22 6.37 39.69 -34.26
N ALA A 23 6.97 38.51 -34.33
CA ALA A 23 6.89 37.66 -35.49
C ALA A 23 5.42 37.22 -35.70
N GLU A 24 4.77 37.87 -36.67
CA GLU A 24 3.63 37.29 -37.39
C GLU A 24 4.15 36.14 -38.23
N GLY A 25 3.71 34.92 -37.90
CA GLY A 25 4.03 33.79 -38.74
C GLY A 25 4.02 32.44 -38.05
N ALA A 26 2.89 32.04 -37.50
CA ALA A 26 2.55 30.63 -37.27
C ALA A 26 1.02 30.43 -37.29
N ASP A 27 0.40 30.97 -38.31
CA ASP A 27 -0.94 30.55 -38.77
C ASP A 27 -0.73 29.44 -39.80
N GLY A 28 -0.88 28.19 -39.38
CA GLY A 28 -0.79 27.09 -40.36
C GLY A 28 -0.75 25.69 -39.74
N ALA A 29 -1.49 25.42 -38.67
CA ALA A 29 -1.96 24.08 -38.27
C ALA A 29 -2.96 24.16 -37.10
N GLU A 30 -3.92 25.03 -37.14
CA GLU A 30 -5.12 24.91 -36.28
C GLU A 30 -6.02 23.84 -36.95
N GLY A 31 -5.60 22.55 -36.74
CA GLY A 31 -6.42 21.41 -37.10
C GLY A 31 -7.69 21.37 -36.26
N THR A 32 -8.70 20.71 -36.77
CA THR A 32 -10.03 20.43 -36.20
C THR A 32 -10.06 20.02 -34.71
N ASP A 33 -8.96 19.54 -34.15
CA ASP A 33 -8.75 19.23 -32.71
C ASP A 33 -8.89 20.49 -31.81
N GLY A 34 -8.48 21.67 -32.26
CA GLY A 34 -8.54 22.91 -31.49
C GLY A 34 -9.97 23.44 -31.30
N ALA A 35 -10.88 23.19 -32.25
CA ALA A 35 -12.26 23.64 -32.15
C ALA A 35 -13.05 22.80 -31.11
N GLY A 36 -12.83 21.49 -31.08
CA GLY A 36 -13.44 20.59 -30.11
C GLY A 36 -13.01 20.90 -28.68
N GLN A 37 -11.72 21.16 -28.45
CA GLN A 37 -11.18 21.53 -27.14
C GLN A 37 -11.71 22.90 -26.68
N ARG A 38 -11.80 23.91 -27.55
CA ARG A 38 -12.37 25.23 -27.22
C ARG A 38 -13.81 25.13 -26.75
N ALA A 39 -14.66 24.42 -27.49
CA ALA A 39 -16.08 24.27 -27.14
C ALA A 39 -16.25 23.46 -25.83
N LEU A 40 -15.40 22.44 -25.57
CA LEU A 40 -15.39 21.72 -24.31
C LEU A 40 -15.00 22.65 -23.15
N GLY A 41 -14.01 23.54 -23.34
CA GLY A 41 -13.60 24.53 -22.37
C GLY A 41 -14.69 25.54 -22.02
N GLU A 42 -15.38 26.10 -23.05
CA GLU A 42 -16.52 26.98 -22.82
C GLU A 42 -17.66 26.28 -22.09
N ALA A 43 -17.90 25.01 -22.36
CA ALA A 43 -18.90 24.21 -21.65
C ALA A 43 -18.52 24.01 -20.20
N LEU A 44 -17.23 23.80 -19.85
CA LEU A 44 -16.77 23.73 -18.48
C LEU A 44 -16.91 25.03 -17.73
N VAL A 45 -16.54 26.16 -18.35
CA VAL A 45 -16.74 27.50 -17.75
C VAL A 45 -18.22 27.74 -17.41
N ARG A 46 -19.12 27.43 -18.34
CA ARG A 46 -20.57 27.52 -18.10
C ARG A 46 -21.06 26.54 -17.01
N ALA A 47 -20.48 25.37 -16.93
CA ALA A 47 -20.81 24.39 -15.90
C ALA A 47 -20.48 24.90 -14.49
N CYS A 48 -19.28 25.43 -14.29
CA CYS A 48 -18.88 26.04 -13.02
C CYS A 48 -19.77 27.22 -12.64
N ALA A 49 -20.02 28.14 -13.57
CA ALA A 49 -20.89 29.30 -13.31
C ALA A 49 -22.33 28.89 -12.96
N ALA A 50 -22.90 27.90 -13.64
CA ALA A 50 -24.25 27.42 -13.37
C ALA A 50 -24.40 26.69 -12.04
N ALA A 51 -23.38 25.91 -11.66
CA ALA A 51 -23.34 25.15 -10.42
C ALA A 51 -22.83 25.97 -9.22
N GLY A 52 -22.27 27.16 -9.44
CA GLY A 52 -21.62 27.96 -8.39
C GLY A 52 -20.30 27.35 -7.88
N ALA A 53 -19.65 26.52 -8.70
CA ALA A 53 -18.38 25.89 -8.36
C ALA A 53 -17.20 26.81 -8.70
N SER A 54 -16.21 26.89 -7.82
CA SER A 54 -15.00 27.71 -7.99
C SER A 54 -13.93 27.03 -8.84
N ILE A 55 -13.89 25.69 -8.84
CA ILE A 55 -12.91 24.89 -9.59
C ILE A 55 -13.67 23.84 -10.41
N GLY A 56 -13.26 23.68 -11.66
CA GLY A 56 -13.79 22.64 -12.54
C GLY A 56 -12.68 21.90 -13.28
N MET A 57 -12.84 20.59 -13.45
CA MET A 57 -11.90 19.71 -14.14
C MET A 57 -12.64 18.72 -15.03
N VAL A 58 -12.17 18.51 -16.26
CA VAL A 58 -12.68 17.49 -17.18
C VAL A 58 -11.61 16.47 -17.43
N TYR A 59 -11.97 15.22 -17.22
CA TYR A 59 -11.11 14.06 -17.45
C TYR A 59 -11.55 13.28 -18.66
N LEU A 60 -10.61 12.92 -19.53
CA LEU A 60 -10.83 12.10 -20.72
C LEU A 60 -10.05 10.80 -20.59
N PRO A 61 -10.62 9.66 -21.03
CA PRO A 61 -9.92 8.39 -21.01
C PRO A 61 -8.80 8.33 -22.05
N ASP A 62 -7.78 7.56 -21.77
CA ASP A 62 -6.79 7.12 -22.77
C ASP A 62 -7.39 6.08 -23.73
N ALA A 63 -6.62 5.67 -24.76
CA ALA A 63 -7.05 4.66 -25.71
C ALA A 63 -7.37 3.30 -25.06
N THR A 64 -6.77 2.98 -23.91
CA THR A 64 -6.99 1.73 -23.17
C THR A 64 -8.17 1.80 -22.20
N ARG A 65 -8.70 2.99 -21.97
CA ARG A 65 -9.73 3.30 -20.95
C ARG A 65 -9.33 2.94 -19.51
N ARG A 66 -8.04 2.76 -19.25
CA ARG A 66 -7.51 2.45 -17.92
C ARG A 66 -7.00 3.67 -17.17
N VAL A 67 -6.72 4.76 -17.88
CA VAL A 67 -6.21 6.00 -17.30
C VAL A 67 -7.07 7.17 -17.75
N LEU A 68 -7.47 7.99 -16.79
CA LEU A 68 -8.12 9.27 -17.01
C LEU A 68 -7.06 10.37 -17.04
N HIS A 69 -7.04 11.16 -18.11
CA HIS A 69 -6.18 12.31 -18.24
C HIS A 69 -6.96 13.59 -18.00
N LEU A 70 -6.43 14.47 -17.17
CA LEU A 70 -6.98 15.82 -17.01
C LEU A 70 -6.83 16.60 -18.32
N ALA A 71 -7.91 16.78 -19.03
CA ALA A 71 -7.91 17.49 -20.30
C ALA A 71 -7.87 19.01 -20.11
N MET A 72 -8.65 19.52 -19.17
CA MET A 72 -8.71 20.94 -18.87
C MET A 72 -9.20 21.22 -17.46
N THR A 73 -8.83 22.37 -16.94
CA THR A 73 -9.25 22.87 -15.63
C THR A 73 -9.47 24.37 -15.63
N ILE A 74 -10.36 24.84 -14.75
CA ILE A 74 -10.58 26.26 -14.45
C ILE A 74 -10.51 26.47 -12.94
N GLY A 75 -10.06 27.64 -12.50
CA GLY A 75 -10.01 28.01 -11.08
C GLY A 75 -8.84 27.42 -10.29
N LEU A 76 -7.93 26.66 -10.93
CA LEU A 76 -6.78 26.03 -10.29
C LEU A 76 -5.49 26.44 -11.01
N SER A 77 -4.39 26.60 -10.27
CA SER A 77 -3.09 26.81 -10.88
C SER A 77 -2.56 25.53 -11.53
N ARG A 78 -1.62 25.68 -12.47
CA ARG A 78 -0.98 24.56 -13.13
C ARG A 78 -0.28 23.62 -12.15
N GLU A 79 0.41 24.21 -11.19
CA GLU A 79 1.16 23.48 -10.17
C GLU A 79 0.24 22.57 -9.34
N PHE A 80 -0.94 23.05 -8.97
CA PHE A 80 -1.93 22.28 -8.23
C PHE A 80 -2.66 21.24 -9.08
N ALA A 81 -2.75 21.46 -10.40
CA ALA A 81 -3.38 20.53 -11.34
C ALA A 81 -2.49 19.37 -11.76
N LEU A 82 -1.16 19.56 -11.83
CA LEU A 82 -0.22 18.56 -12.33
C LEU A 82 -0.26 17.21 -11.59
N PRO A 83 -0.32 17.13 -10.24
CA PRO A 83 -0.41 15.85 -9.54
C PRO A 83 -1.64 15.03 -9.91
N TRP A 84 -2.70 15.69 -10.40
CA TRP A 84 -3.98 15.10 -10.79
C TRP A 84 -4.13 14.93 -12.30
N SER A 85 -3.06 15.19 -13.06
CA SER A 85 -3.09 15.11 -14.53
C SER A 85 -3.35 13.71 -15.07
N ARG A 86 -3.05 12.66 -14.27
CA ARG A 86 -3.30 11.25 -14.59
C ARG A 86 -3.90 10.55 -13.39
N VAL A 87 -5.03 9.88 -13.59
CA VAL A 87 -5.75 9.11 -12.58
C VAL A 87 -6.02 7.72 -13.16
N VAL A 88 -5.58 6.66 -12.49
CA VAL A 88 -5.90 5.30 -12.88
C VAL A 88 -7.35 5.00 -12.51
N VAL A 89 -8.12 4.36 -13.40
CA VAL A 89 -9.55 4.10 -13.19
C VAL A 89 -9.82 3.21 -11.97
N ASP A 90 -8.86 2.36 -11.62
CA ASP A 90 -8.95 1.48 -10.44
C ASP A 90 -8.52 2.16 -9.13
N ASP A 91 -7.95 3.37 -9.19
CA ASP A 91 -7.56 4.11 -7.99
C ASP A 91 -8.80 4.57 -7.18
N PRO A 92 -8.72 4.54 -5.83
CA PRO A 92 -9.78 5.06 -4.97
C PRO A 92 -9.75 6.60 -4.95
N ILE A 93 -10.21 7.21 -6.04
CA ILE A 93 -10.30 8.66 -6.26
C ILE A 93 -11.71 8.98 -6.76
N PRO A 94 -12.36 10.08 -6.32
CA PRO A 94 -13.76 10.38 -6.62
C PRO A 94 -14.12 10.28 -8.11
N VAL A 95 -13.29 10.82 -9.00
CA VAL A 95 -13.58 10.80 -10.44
C VAL A 95 -13.41 9.40 -11.05
N ALA A 96 -12.46 8.61 -10.55
CA ALA A 96 -12.27 7.23 -10.99
C ALA A 96 -13.48 6.37 -10.58
N ASP A 97 -13.93 6.49 -9.33
CA ASP A 97 -15.14 5.80 -8.84
C ASP A 97 -16.37 6.22 -9.64
N ALA A 98 -16.54 7.54 -9.88
CA ALA A 98 -17.68 8.05 -10.64
C ALA A 98 -17.73 7.46 -12.06
N VAL A 99 -16.59 7.39 -12.74
CA VAL A 99 -16.50 6.83 -14.10
C VAL A 99 -16.67 5.31 -14.10
N ARG A 100 -15.98 4.59 -13.18
CA ARG A 100 -16.00 3.13 -13.09
C ARG A 100 -17.39 2.59 -12.73
N GLU A 101 -18.04 3.23 -11.76
CA GLU A 101 -19.33 2.78 -11.23
C GLU A 101 -20.54 3.45 -11.93
N GLY A 102 -20.29 4.40 -12.82
CA GLY A 102 -21.33 5.13 -13.53
C GLY A 102 -22.24 5.98 -12.62
N ARG A 103 -21.75 6.37 -11.42
CA ARG A 103 -22.54 7.04 -10.39
C ARG A 103 -21.94 8.39 -9.99
N PHE A 104 -22.82 9.27 -9.55
CA PHE A 104 -22.45 10.55 -8.97
C PHE A 104 -21.83 10.36 -7.58
N VAL A 105 -20.71 11.03 -7.32
CA VAL A 105 -20.03 11.07 -6.03
C VAL A 105 -20.09 12.49 -5.48
N TRP A 106 -20.60 12.64 -4.25
CA TRP A 106 -20.60 13.91 -3.52
C TRP A 106 -19.80 13.76 -2.23
N LEU A 107 -19.01 14.78 -1.91
CA LEU A 107 -18.24 14.93 -0.67
C LEU A 107 -18.51 16.33 -0.13
N GLY A 108 -19.23 16.41 1.00
CA GLY A 108 -19.72 17.66 1.56
C GLY A 108 -18.67 18.47 2.32
N GLY A 109 -17.46 17.94 2.53
CA GLY A 109 -16.38 18.62 3.25
C GLY A 109 -15.18 17.72 3.52
N GLN A 110 -14.20 18.28 4.24
CA GLN A 110 -12.90 17.68 4.49
C GLN A 110 -12.99 16.34 5.23
N GLU A 111 -13.84 16.23 6.26
CA GLU A 111 -13.97 15.00 7.07
C GLU A 111 -14.55 13.85 6.25
N GLU A 112 -15.55 14.09 5.41
CA GLU A 112 -16.11 13.08 4.52
C GLU A 112 -15.11 12.66 3.45
N THR A 113 -14.36 13.62 2.90
CA THR A 113 -13.27 13.34 1.94
C THR A 113 -12.22 12.44 2.57
N ALA A 114 -11.77 12.74 3.79
CA ALA A 114 -10.79 11.95 4.51
C ALA A 114 -11.28 10.53 4.81
N ARG A 115 -12.57 10.38 5.15
CA ARG A 115 -13.19 9.08 5.45
C ARG A 115 -13.35 8.20 4.21
N ARG A 116 -13.84 8.75 3.12
CA ARG A 116 -14.13 7.96 1.89
C ARG A 116 -12.93 7.81 0.97
N TYR A 117 -12.06 8.80 0.95
CA TYR A 117 -10.87 8.87 0.10
C TYR A 117 -9.65 9.30 0.91
N PRO A 118 -9.11 8.40 1.75
CA PRO A 118 -8.02 8.74 2.70
C PRO A 118 -6.80 9.37 2.02
N ARG A 119 -6.41 8.86 0.84
CA ARG A 119 -5.28 9.42 0.07
C ARG A 119 -5.54 10.86 -0.37
N LEU A 120 -6.76 11.15 -0.83
CA LEU A 120 -7.15 12.50 -1.23
C LEU A 120 -7.17 13.45 -0.04
N GLY A 121 -7.74 13.01 1.10
CA GLY A 121 -7.78 13.80 2.33
C GLY A 121 -6.40 14.13 2.90
N LEU A 122 -5.40 13.27 2.69
CA LEU A 122 -4.01 13.55 3.08
C LEU A 122 -3.33 14.56 2.15
N VAL A 123 -3.53 14.43 0.83
CA VAL A 123 -2.88 15.29 -0.15
C VAL A 123 -3.55 16.69 -0.21
N LEU A 124 -4.84 16.74 0.02
CA LEU A 124 -5.65 17.98 0.05
C LEU A 124 -6.37 18.14 1.42
N PRO A 125 -5.63 18.41 2.50
CA PRO A 125 -6.21 18.57 3.84
C PRO A 125 -6.86 19.97 4.01
N TYR A 126 -7.54 20.45 2.98
CA TYR A 126 -8.21 21.74 2.94
C TYR A 126 -9.71 21.54 2.98
N ASP A 127 -10.42 22.56 3.43
CA ASP A 127 -11.87 22.55 3.48
C ASP A 127 -12.46 22.94 2.11
N PHE A 128 -13.17 22.03 1.48
CA PHE A 128 -13.90 22.22 0.22
C PHE A 128 -14.97 21.14 0.09
N ALA A 129 -16.02 21.40 -0.70
CA ALA A 129 -16.95 20.38 -1.13
C ALA A 129 -16.60 19.94 -2.57
N LEU A 130 -16.84 18.68 -2.93
CA LEU A 130 -16.48 18.10 -4.21
C LEU A 130 -17.62 17.26 -4.79
N ALA A 131 -17.91 17.48 -6.08
CA ALA A 131 -18.72 16.57 -6.89
C ALA A 131 -17.84 15.91 -7.96
N ALA A 132 -17.98 14.61 -8.14
CA ALA A 132 -17.44 13.89 -9.29
C ALA A 132 -18.59 13.14 -9.99
N ALA A 133 -18.67 13.28 -11.31
CA ALA A 133 -19.75 12.70 -12.11
C ALA A 133 -19.24 12.10 -13.42
N PRO A 134 -19.80 10.97 -13.87
CA PRO A 134 -19.51 10.47 -15.19
C PRO A 134 -20.17 11.34 -16.26
N LEU A 135 -19.54 11.51 -17.41
CA LEU A 135 -20.15 12.21 -18.53
C LEU A 135 -21.03 11.25 -19.33
N VAL A 136 -22.33 11.29 -19.06
CA VAL A 136 -23.35 10.48 -19.73
C VAL A 136 -24.15 11.34 -20.70
N PRO A 137 -24.27 10.97 -21.98
CA PRO A 137 -25.08 11.73 -22.94
C PRO A 137 -26.57 11.74 -22.58
N ASP A 138 -27.24 12.85 -22.87
CA ASP A 138 -28.69 12.99 -22.72
C ASP A 138 -29.32 13.34 -24.09
N PRO A 139 -30.25 12.56 -24.66
CA PRO A 139 -30.72 11.26 -24.11
C PRO A 139 -29.66 10.15 -24.17
N VAL A 140 -29.73 9.22 -23.21
CA VAL A 140 -28.84 8.04 -23.19
C VAL A 140 -29.06 7.19 -24.44
N PRO A 141 -28.04 6.94 -25.27
CA PRO A 141 -28.19 6.07 -26.44
C PRO A 141 -28.45 4.61 -26.03
N GLU A 142 -29.22 3.88 -26.80
CA GLU A 142 -29.33 2.41 -26.64
C GLU A 142 -28.59 1.70 -27.81
N PRO A 143 -27.57 0.86 -27.51
CA PRO A 143 -27.02 0.55 -26.17
C PRO A 143 -26.22 1.70 -25.58
N ALA A 144 -26.27 1.85 -24.25
CA ALA A 144 -25.54 2.87 -23.51
C ALA A 144 -24.03 2.57 -23.55
N GLU A 145 -23.29 3.24 -24.40
CA GLU A 145 -21.82 3.22 -24.32
C GLU A 145 -21.37 4.40 -23.43
N PRO A 146 -20.77 4.12 -22.25
CA PRO A 146 -20.24 5.18 -21.41
C PRO A 146 -19.07 5.86 -22.13
N THR A 147 -19.04 7.20 -22.10
CA THR A 147 -17.94 7.99 -22.67
C THR A 147 -16.59 7.66 -22.03
N GLY A 148 -16.61 7.09 -20.82
CA GLY A 148 -15.42 6.87 -20.01
C GLY A 148 -14.79 8.15 -19.49
N ALA A 149 -15.46 9.30 -19.67
CA ALA A 149 -15.00 10.62 -19.26
C ALA A 149 -15.68 11.07 -17.96
N GLY A 150 -15.04 11.98 -17.20
CA GLY A 150 -15.55 12.47 -15.91
C GLY A 150 -15.44 13.97 -15.75
N LEU A 151 -16.37 14.53 -14.97
CA LEU A 151 -16.38 15.92 -14.50
C LEU A 151 -16.11 15.95 -13.01
N VAL A 152 -15.24 16.88 -12.57
CA VAL A 152 -15.04 17.19 -11.15
C VAL A 152 -15.30 18.67 -10.95
N LEU A 153 -16.10 19.00 -9.95
CA LEU A 153 -16.40 20.37 -9.52
C LEU A 153 -16.06 20.49 -8.03
N LEU A 154 -15.45 21.63 -7.64
CA LEU A 154 -15.21 21.96 -6.24
C LEU A 154 -15.84 23.28 -5.88
N TRP A 155 -16.43 23.32 -4.70
CA TRP A 155 -17.03 24.52 -4.08
C TRP A 155 -16.14 25.00 -2.92
N PRO A 156 -16.21 26.29 -2.58
CA PRO A 156 -15.53 26.83 -1.41
C PRO A 156 -15.83 26.05 -0.14
N GLY A 157 -14.92 26.07 0.83
CA GLY A 157 -15.15 25.48 2.15
C GLY A 157 -16.29 26.10 2.95
N SER A 158 -16.83 27.27 2.52
CA SER A 158 -18.04 27.86 3.06
C SER A 158 -19.34 27.28 2.51
N HIS A 159 -19.26 26.37 1.52
CA HIS A 159 -20.43 25.73 0.94
C HIS A 159 -21.10 24.80 1.97
N ALA A 160 -22.44 24.72 1.92
CA ALA A 160 -23.16 23.76 2.77
C ALA A 160 -22.77 22.33 2.45
N PRO A 161 -22.77 21.40 3.44
CA PRO A 161 -22.36 20.02 3.21
C PRO A 161 -23.27 19.22 2.27
N HIS A 162 -24.39 19.81 1.86
CA HIS A 162 -25.37 19.19 0.98
C HIS A 162 -25.54 20.03 -0.27
N LEU A 163 -25.61 19.36 -1.44
CA LEU A 163 -26.02 20.00 -2.70
C LEU A 163 -27.50 20.35 -2.66
N THR A 164 -27.84 21.52 -3.13
CA THR A 164 -29.25 21.90 -3.41
C THR A 164 -29.71 21.19 -4.70
N ASP A 165 -31.05 21.01 -4.85
CA ASP A 165 -31.61 20.43 -6.09
C ASP A 165 -31.21 21.23 -7.32
N ARG A 166 -31.16 22.56 -7.23
CA ARG A 166 -30.74 23.45 -8.32
C ARG A 166 -29.29 23.21 -8.74
N GLU A 167 -28.37 23.01 -7.79
CA GLU A 167 -26.96 22.73 -8.07
C GLU A 167 -26.82 21.33 -8.68
N ARG A 168 -27.56 20.38 -8.14
CA ARG A 168 -27.61 19.01 -8.68
C ARG A 168 -28.07 18.99 -10.13
N ASP A 169 -29.17 19.64 -10.44
CA ASP A 169 -29.70 19.78 -11.81
C ASP A 169 -28.71 20.50 -12.74
N ALA A 170 -27.99 21.50 -12.21
CA ALA A 170 -26.96 22.22 -12.97
C ALA A 170 -25.78 21.29 -13.33
N VAL A 171 -25.35 20.44 -12.38
CA VAL A 171 -24.28 19.46 -12.62
C VAL A 171 -24.72 18.38 -13.62
N ASP A 172 -25.91 17.81 -13.45
CA ASP A 172 -26.44 16.77 -14.33
C ASP A 172 -26.63 17.33 -15.76
N SER A 173 -27.17 18.55 -15.90
CA SER A 173 -27.24 19.25 -17.20
C SER A 173 -25.86 19.52 -17.81
N ALA A 174 -24.86 19.85 -16.99
CA ALA A 174 -23.50 20.09 -17.46
C ALA A 174 -22.89 18.79 -17.99
N CYS A 175 -23.05 17.67 -17.27
CA CYS A 175 -22.60 16.35 -17.69
C CYS A 175 -23.19 15.94 -19.04
N GLY A 176 -24.52 16.10 -19.21
CA GLY A 176 -25.20 15.83 -20.46
C GLY A 176 -24.66 16.65 -21.63
N ARG A 177 -24.49 17.97 -21.43
CA ARG A 177 -23.92 18.85 -22.46
C ARG A 177 -22.49 18.49 -22.85
N LEU A 178 -21.62 18.26 -21.87
CA LEU A 178 -20.22 17.87 -22.11
C LEU A 178 -20.14 16.52 -22.83
N ALA A 179 -20.92 15.55 -22.39
CA ALA A 179 -20.98 14.23 -23.00
C ALA A 179 -21.51 14.30 -24.45
N ASN A 180 -22.58 15.06 -24.69
CA ASN A 180 -23.11 15.28 -26.04
C ASN A 180 -22.12 15.98 -26.96
N HIS A 181 -21.29 16.87 -26.42
CA HIS A 181 -20.21 17.50 -27.16
C HIS A 181 -19.15 16.49 -27.59
N LEU A 182 -18.68 15.65 -26.65
CA LEU A 182 -17.70 14.60 -26.93
C LEU A 182 -18.22 13.60 -27.97
N ARG A 183 -19.48 13.18 -27.85
CA ARG A 183 -20.12 12.27 -28.79
C ARG A 183 -20.20 12.87 -30.21
N ARG A 184 -20.70 14.12 -30.34
CA ARG A 184 -20.79 14.78 -31.65
C ARG A 184 -19.44 14.91 -32.35
N ALA A 185 -18.38 15.20 -31.58
CA ALA A 185 -17.03 15.24 -32.12
C ALA A 185 -16.55 13.86 -32.60
N ALA A 186 -16.88 12.82 -31.87
CA ALA A 186 -16.56 11.44 -32.26
C ALA A 186 -17.36 11.01 -33.50
N ASP A 187 -18.66 11.29 -33.55
CA ASP A 187 -19.56 11.00 -34.69
C ASP A 187 -19.11 11.73 -35.98
N ALA A 188 -18.52 12.92 -35.81
CA ALA A 188 -17.94 13.70 -36.91
C ALA A 188 -16.55 13.18 -37.36
N GLY A 189 -16.04 12.11 -36.76
CA GLY A 189 -14.72 11.54 -37.06
C GLY A 189 -13.54 12.29 -36.41
N HIS A 190 -13.78 13.22 -35.54
CA HIS A 190 -12.78 14.03 -34.82
C HIS A 190 -12.95 13.92 -33.30
N PRO A 191 -12.70 12.72 -32.70
CA PRO A 191 -12.86 12.53 -31.26
C PRO A 191 -11.88 13.44 -30.50
N VAL A 192 -12.39 14.11 -29.46
CA VAL A 192 -11.56 14.95 -28.57
C VAL A 192 -10.64 14.04 -27.78
N ARG A 193 -9.35 14.17 -28.01
CA ARG A 193 -8.29 13.39 -27.30
C ARG A 193 -7.75 14.18 -26.12
N PRO A 194 -7.29 13.50 -25.05
CA PRO A 194 -6.62 14.17 -23.98
C PRO A 194 -5.34 14.86 -24.47
N PRO A 195 -5.13 16.14 -24.16
CA PRO A 195 -3.92 16.84 -24.54
C PRO A 195 -2.70 16.32 -23.73
N ALA A 196 -1.50 16.54 -24.24
CA ALA A 196 -0.25 16.15 -23.54
C ALA A 196 -0.08 16.85 -22.18
N GLN A 197 -0.68 18.05 -22.05
CA GLN A 197 -0.73 18.81 -20.81
C GLN A 197 -2.12 19.41 -20.63
N PRO A 198 -2.63 19.53 -19.36
CA PRO A 198 -3.93 20.11 -19.10
C PRO A 198 -4.05 21.54 -19.64
N VAL A 199 -5.16 21.84 -20.28
CA VAL A 199 -5.50 23.20 -20.71
C VAL A 199 -5.98 24.00 -19.51
N MET A 200 -5.28 25.09 -19.19
CA MET A 200 -5.63 25.98 -18.09
C MET A 200 -6.60 27.05 -18.60
N LEU A 201 -7.86 26.94 -18.23
CA LEU A 201 -8.88 27.92 -18.59
C LEU A 201 -8.84 29.10 -17.63
N ARG A 202 -9.00 30.30 -18.16
CA ARG A 202 -9.12 31.51 -17.34
C ARG A 202 -10.59 31.82 -17.11
N PRO A 203 -10.98 32.26 -15.90
CA PRO A 203 -12.31 32.83 -15.72
C PRO A 203 -12.50 34.03 -16.64
N PRO A 204 -13.76 34.33 -17.07
CA PRO A 204 -14.02 35.50 -17.88
C PRO A 204 -13.52 36.73 -17.15
N PRO A 205 -12.79 37.64 -17.85
CA PRO A 205 -12.29 38.86 -17.22
C PRO A 205 -13.47 39.69 -16.68
N PRO A 206 -13.31 40.30 -15.50
CA PRO A 206 -14.32 41.24 -15.01
C PRO A 206 -14.48 42.41 -15.98
N PRO A 207 -15.64 43.07 -16.00
CA PRO A 207 -15.82 44.21 -16.85
C PRO A 207 -14.75 45.25 -16.57
N THR A 208 -14.17 45.82 -17.63
CA THR A 208 -13.09 46.83 -17.48
C THR A 208 -13.67 48.10 -16.85
N PRO A 209 -13.19 48.52 -15.66
CA PRO A 209 -13.71 49.72 -14.99
C PRO A 209 -13.39 50.96 -15.81
N GLY A 210 -14.30 51.91 -15.79
CA GLY A 210 -14.07 53.21 -16.42
C GLY A 210 -12.91 53.98 -15.77
N PRO A 211 -12.26 54.95 -16.47
CA PRO A 211 -11.09 55.63 -15.92
C PRO A 211 -11.36 56.34 -14.57
N ALA A 212 -12.54 56.86 -14.36
CA ALA A 212 -12.92 57.47 -13.09
C ALA A 212 -13.10 56.47 -11.97
N GLU A 213 -13.67 55.31 -12.26
CA GLU A 213 -13.84 54.19 -11.31
C GLU A 213 -12.48 53.60 -10.94
N ALA A 214 -11.61 53.37 -11.92
CA ALA A 214 -10.25 52.90 -11.69
C ALA A 214 -9.45 53.87 -10.81
N ALA A 215 -9.57 55.21 -11.07
CA ALA A 215 -8.94 56.24 -10.24
C ALA A 215 -9.48 56.25 -8.81
N ALA A 216 -10.80 56.09 -8.64
CA ALA A 216 -11.43 56.01 -7.33
C ALA A 216 -10.98 54.75 -6.55
N ALA A 217 -10.93 53.59 -7.22
CA ALA A 217 -10.41 52.34 -6.63
C ALA A 217 -8.95 52.47 -6.18
N MET A 218 -8.10 53.05 -7.00
CA MET A 218 -6.69 53.32 -6.64
C MET A 218 -6.57 54.31 -5.48
N ALA A 219 -7.40 55.35 -5.44
CA ALA A 219 -7.42 56.29 -4.32
C ALA A 219 -7.96 55.64 -3.03
N PHE A 220 -8.89 54.71 -3.13
CA PHE A 220 -9.40 53.92 -2.01
C PHE A 220 -8.27 53.01 -1.44
N ILE A 221 -7.60 52.23 -2.30
CA ILE A 221 -6.51 51.34 -1.89
C ILE A 221 -5.37 52.11 -1.18
N ARG A 222 -5.01 53.30 -1.70
CA ARG A 222 -3.96 54.13 -1.08
C ARG A 222 -4.35 54.71 0.30
N ARG A 223 -5.63 54.75 0.64
CA ARG A 223 -6.12 55.21 1.95
C ARG A 223 -6.30 54.05 2.95
N LEU A 224 -6.28 52.80 2.49
CA LEU A 224 -6.33 51.65 3.39
C LEU A 224 -5.04 51.60 4.20
N PRO A 225 -5.12 51.42 5.53
CA PRO A 225 -3.92 51.29 6.36
C PRO A 225 -3.27 49.95 6.10
N GLY A 226 -1.92 49.94 6.02
CA GLY A 226 -1.10 48.78 5.76
C GLY A 226 -0.83 48.55 4.27
N GLY A 227 0.12 47.67 3.99
CA GLY A 227 0.45 47.28 2.63
C GLY A 227 -0.59 46.37 2.01
N ASN A 228 -0.84 46.54 0.71
CA ASN A 228 -1.76 45.70 -0.03
C ASN A 228 -1.09 45.14 -1.28
N CYS A 229 -1.33 43.87 -1.59
CA CYS A 229 -0.94 43.27 -2.85
C CYS A 229 -2.02 42.31 -3.35
N SER A 230 -1.94 41.97 -4.64
CA SER A 230 -2.83 40.98 -5.27
C SER A 230 -2.00 39.93 -5.97
N LEU A 231 -2.38 38.69 -5.78
CA LEU A 231 -1.80 37.50 -6.43
C LEU A 231 -2.79 36.94 -7.43
N ASP A 232 -2.33 36.46 -8.57
CA ASP A 232 -3.16 35.66 -9.46
C ASP A 232 -3.31 34.22 -8.92
N LEU A 233 -4.06 33.37 -9.63
CA LEU A 233 -4.25 31.98 -9.25
C LEU A 233 -2.96 31.14 -9.30
N ASN A 234 -1.90 31.62 -9.96
CA ASN A 234 -0.58 30.98 -9.95
C ASN A 234 0.31 31.47 -8.81
N GLY A 235 -0.15 32.44 -8.00
CA GLY A 235 0.59 33.03 -6.91
C GLY A 235 1.48 34.21 -7.35
N THR A 236 1.43 34.62 -8.61
CA THR A 236 2.23 35.74 -9.13
C THR A 236 1.66 37.07 -8.62
N ILE A 237 2.52 37.96 -8.13
CA ILE A 237 2.13 39.29 -7.68
C ILE A 237 1.76 40.13 -8.89
N THR A 238 0.46 40.38 -9.06
CA THR A 238 -0.11 41.22 -10.16
C THR A 238 -0.11 42.71 -9.81
N PHE A 239 -0.32 43.03 -8.54
CA PHE A 239 -0.34 44.37 -8.02
C PHE A 239 0.27 44.43 -6.61
N ILE A 240 0.98 45.50 -6.29
CA ILE A 240 1.53 45.77 -4.96
C ILE A 240 1.65 47.26 -4.70
N THR A 241 1.27 47.71 -3.49
CA THR A 241 1.46 49.10 -3.05
C THR A 241 2.90 49.37 -2.62
N ALA A 242 3.32 50.64 -2.67
CA ALA A 242 4.64 51.01 -2.19
C ALA A 242 4.86 50.70 -0.70
N GLU A 243 3.81 50.88 0.13
CA GLU A 243 3.82 50.55 1.54
C GLU A 243 4.01 49.02 1.78
N ALA A 244 3.39 48.17 0.98
CA ALA A 244 3.64 46.73 1.05
C ALA A 244 5.07 46.38 0.68
N ALA A 245 5.61 46.99 -0.36
CA ALA A 245 6.99 46.79 -0.78
C ALA A 245 8.03 47.23 0.29
N GLU A 246 7.74 48.33 0.98
CA GLU A 246 8.57 48.81 2.12
C GLU A 246 8.49 47.81 3.30
N LEU A 247 7.28 47.34 3.67
CA LEU A 247 7.12 46.34 4.73
C LEU A 247 7.84 45.04 4.41
N LEU A 248 7.84 44.60 3.15
CA LEU A 248 8.51 43.39 2.69
C LEU A 248 10.01 43.56 2.49
N GLY A 249 10.52 44.77 2.48
CA GLY A 249 11.95 45.09 2.33
C GLY A 249 12.48 44.88 0.91
N ALA A 250 11.65 45.03 -0.14
CA ALA A 250 12.05 44.85 -1.52
C ALA A 250 11.34 45.86 -2.45
N PRO A 251 11.98 46.36 -3.52
CA PRO A 251 11.34 47.32 -4.42
C PRO A 251 10.21 46.69 -5.23
N VAL A 252 9.19 47.52 -5.55
CA VAL A 252 8.02 47.12 -6.34
C VAL A 252 8.40 46.45 -7.66
N SER A 253 9.46 46.91 -8.32
CA SER A 253 9.92 46.35 -9.59
C SER A 253 10.43 44.92 -9.49
N ARG A 254 10.96 44.52 -8.33
CA ARG A 254 11.39 43.15 -8.06
C ARG A 254 10.20 42.23 -7.69
N LEU A 255 9.18 42.77 -7.04
CA LEU A 255 8.06 42.01 -6.52
C LEU A 255 6.98 41.78 -7.58
N ARG A 256 6.66 42.79 -8.41
CA ARG A 256 5.63 42.65 -9.43
C ARG A 256 6.04 41.68 -10.53
N GLY A 257 5.19 40.71 -10.81
CA GLY A 257 5.42 39.66 -11.82
C GLY A 257 6.21 38.45 -11.30
N ALA A 258 6.63 38.47 -10.04
CA ALA A 258 7.32 37.37 -9.40
C ALA A 258 6.44 36.61 -8.41
N LEU A 259 6.82 35.39 -8.08
CA LEU A 259 6.26 34.65 -6.94
C LEU A 259 6.84 35.22 -5.63
N PRO A 260 6.04 35.40 -4.56
CA PRO A 260 6.53 35.93 -3.28
C PRO A 260 7.77 35.20 -2.73
N TRP A 261 7.78 33.88 -2.78
CA TRP A 261 8.90 33.06 -2.26
C TRP A 261 10.14 33.07 -3.15
N GLU A 262 10.00 33.34 -4.46
CA GLU A 262 11.16 33.57 -5.33
C GLU A 262 11.77 34.95 -5.12
N ALA A 263 10.91 35.98 -5.01
CA ALA A 263 11.34 37.33 -4.81
C ALA A 263 11.90 37.58 -3.40
N LEU A 264 11.38 36.89 -2.40
CA LEU A 264 11.69 37.04 -0.97
C LEU A 264 12.05 35.68 -0.37
N PRO A 265 13.32 35.26 -0.35
CA PRO A 265 13.76 33.95 0.12
C PRO A 265 13.33 33.59 1.56
N TRP A 266 13.05 34.59 2.42
CA TRP A 266 12.54 34.37 3.76
C TRP A 266 11.06 33.95 3.78
N MET A 267 10.34 34.12 2.69
CA MET A 267 8.97 33.62 2.49
C MET A 267 8.95 32.19 1.91
N ASP A 268 10.10 31.67 1.48
CA ASP A 268 10.22 30.31 1.00
C ASP A 268 10.21 29.32 2.18
N THR A 269 9.05 29.18 2.78
CA THR A 269 8.82 28.26 3.90
C THR A 269 7.55 27.45 3.67
N PRO A 270 7.55 26.16 4.03
CA PRO A 270 6.40 25.29 3.87
C PRO A 270 5.11 25.83 4.54
N VAL A 271 5.28 26.58 5.62
CA VAL A 271 4.14 27.17 6.37
C VAL A 271 3.45 28.26 5.57
N ILE A 272 4.20 29.17 4.95
CA ILE A 272 3.65 30.27 4.14
C ILE A 272 3.00 29.70 2.88
N GLU A 273 3.65 28.75 2.23
CA GLU A 273 3.12 28.05 1.08
C GLU A 273 1.79 27.35 1.41
N ASP A 274 1.71 26.72 2.59
CA ASP A 274 0.48 26.07 3.04
C ASP A 274 -0.69 27.02 3.24
N HIS A 275 -0.45 28.18 3.84
CA HIS A 275 -1.49 29.20 3.98
C HIS A 275 -1.98 29.71 2.62
N TYR A 276 -1.07 29.89 1.65
CA TYR A 276 -1.42 30.24 0.30
C TYR A 276 -2.27 29.15 -0.37
N ARG A 277 -1.81 27.89 -0.33
CA ARG A 277 -2.52 26.74 -0.90
C ARG A 277 -3.90 26.55 -0.28
N ALA A 278 -3.96 26.66 1.06
CA ALA A 278 -5.23 26.59 1.79
C ALA A 278 -6.21 27.67 1.33
N ALA A 279 -5.77 28.93 1.19
CA ALA A 279 -6.61 30.00 0.69
C ALA A 279 -7.04 29.76 -0.77
N ALA A 280 -6.10 29.34 -1.63
CA ALA A 280 -6.34 29.11 -3.05
C ALA A 280 -7.34 27.97 -3.32
N ILE A 281 -7.33 26.89 -2.52
CA ILE A 281 -8.20 25.73 -2.72
C ILE A 281 -9.54 25.91 -1.99
N SER A 282 -9.49 26.30 -0.70
CA SER A 282 -10.72 26.42 0.10
C SER A 282 -11.54 27.66 -0.19
N ARG A 283 -10.97 28.68 -0.86
CA ARG A 283 -11.58 30.01 -1.05
C ARG A 283 -12.01 30.67 0.26
N LEU A 284 -11.40 30.29 1.38
CA LEU A 284 -11.67 30.90 2.68
C LEU A 284 -10.56 31.89 3.05
N PRO A 285 -10.90 33.02 3.69
CA PRO A 285 -9.92 33.95 4.22
C PRO A 285 -8.96 33.24 5.20
N ARG A 286 -7.67 33.56 5.11
CA ARG A 286 -6.61 33.01 5.96
C ARG A 286 -5.73 34.15 6.48
N SER A 287 -5.24 33.97 7.71
CA SER A 287 -4.27 34.89 8.30
C SER A 287 -3.08 34.14 8.87
N PHE A 288 -1.89 34.70 8.71
CA PHE A 288 -0.69 34.19 9.35
C PHE A 288 0.28 35.34 9.67
N THR A 289 1.27 35.09 10.53
CA THR A 289 2.34 36.01 10.86
C THR A 289 3.67 35.45 10.40
N ALA A 290 4.54 36.28 9.84
CA ALA A 290 5.89 35.94 9.44
C ALA A 290 6.85 37.07 9.73
N ALA A 291 8.14 36.75 9.93
CA ALA A 291 9.17 37.71 10.25
C ALA A 291 10.13 37.89 9.06
N PRO A 292 10.24 39.09 8.48
CA PRO A 292 11.32 39.40 7.56
C PRO A 292 12.67 39.34 8.32
N PRO A 293 13.80 39.16 7.62
CA PRO A 293 15.12 39.07 8.23
C PRO A 293 15.50 40.30 9.07
N ILE A 294 14.98 41.46 8.72
CA ILE A 294 15.19 42.74 9.41
C ILE A 294 13.82 43.39 9.55
N GLY A 295 13.37 43.65 10.77
CA GLY A 295 12.11 44.33 11.01
C GLY A 295 11.22 43.68 12.07
N ARG A 296 9.96 44.11 12.11
CA ARG A 296 8.92 43.58 13.00
C ARG A 296 8.18 42.45 12.32
N TYR A 297 7.56 41.57 13.10
CA TYR A 297 6.61 40.59 12.59
C TYR A 297 5.53 41.26 11.75
N LEU A 298 5.23 40.66 10.62
CA LEU A 298 4.17 41.07 9.71
C LEU A 298 3.03 40.09 9.78
N ARG A 299 1.81 40.61 9.82
CA ARG A 299 0.58 39.85 9.67
C ARG A 299 0.13 39.95 8.22
N PHE A 300 -0.18 38.79 7.64
CA PHE A 300 -0.72 38.63 6.29
C PHE A 300 -2.16 38.14 6.41
N ASP A 301 -3.10 38.89 5.87
CA ASP A 301 -4.52 38.54 5.74
C ASP A 301 -4.80 38.29 4.26
N LEU A 302 -5.16 37.04 3.92
CA LEU A 302 -5.41 36.56 2.56
C LEU A 302 -6.93 36.50 2.33
N TYR A 303 -7.39 37.11 1.25
CA TYR A 303 -8.78 37.15 0.83
C TYR A 303 -8.88 36.59 -0.59
N PRO A 304 -9.13 35.28 -0.74
CA PRO A 304 -9.23 34.65 -2.05
C PRO A 304 -10.59 34.85 -2.70
N ASP A 305 -10.57 34.89 -4.04
CA ASP A 305 -11.76 34.78 -4.89
C ASP A 305 -11.49 33.89 -6.10
N ASP A 306 -12.39 33.85 -7.09
CA ASP A 306 -12.21 32.99 -8.28
C ASP A 306 -11.15 33.54 -9.25
N THR A 307 -10.65 34.76 -9.06
CA THR A 307 -9.67 35.42 -9.93
C THR A 307 -8.27 35.49 -9.35
N GLY A 308 -8.12 35.37 -8.02
CA GLY A 308 -6.84 35.45 -7.33
C GLY A 308 -6.99 35.61 -5.81
N ILE A 309 -5.96 36.16 -5.18
CA ILE A 309 -5.89 36.40 -3.73
C ILE A 309 -5.49 37.83 -3.46
N SER A 310 -6.34 38.61 -2.80
CA SER A 310 -5.97 39.91 -2.23
C SER A 310 -5.28 39.70 -0.89
N VAL A 311 -4.12 40.30 -0.70
CA VAL A 311 -3.31 40.19 0.52
C VAL A 311 -3.15 41.54 1.18
N ARG A 312 -3.55 41.63 2.44
CA ARG A 312 -3.29 42.79 3.31
C ARG A 312 -2.10 42.47 4.23
N ILE A 313 -1.14 43.38 4.31
CA ILE A 313 0.08 43.23 5.10
C ILE A 313 0.14 44.33 6.15
N THR A 314 0.18 43.96 7.41
CA THR A 314 0.24 44.93 8.52
C THR A 314 1.32 44.55 9.51
N PRO A 315 1.97 45.49 10.22
CA PRO A 315 2.80 45.15 11.36
C PRO A 315 1.96 44.42 12.41
N ALA A 316 2.47 43.28 12.93
CA ALA A 316 1.80 42.53 13.99
C ALA A 316 1.78 43.36 15.29
N ALA A 317 0.67 43.32 16.02
CA ALA A 317 0.54 44.01 17.31
C ALA A 317 1.44 43.34 18.37
N ALA A 318 1.95 44.13 19.32
CA ALA A 318 2.87 43.66 20.36
C ALA A 318 2.28 42.61 21.31
N ASP A 319 0.94 42.52 21.38
CA ASP A 319 0.19 41.58 22.26
C ASP A 319 -0.40 40.37 21.51
N GLU A 320 -0.18 40.24 20.20
CA GLU A 320 -0.57 39.03 19.49
C GLU A 320 0.41 37.89 19.87
N PRO A 321 -0.08 36.68 20.18
CA PRO A 321 0.82 35.56 20.50
C PRO A 321 1.71 35.27 19.30
N VAL A 322 2.91 35.81 19.37
CA VAL A 322 3.98 35.57 18.42
C VAL A 322 4.46 34.13 18.63
N PRO A 323 4.46 33.27 17.61
CA PRO A 323 5.19 32.02 17.75
C PRO A 323 6.64 32.36 18.11
N PRO A 324 7.19 31.80 19.22
CA PRO A 324 8.51 32.20 19.71
C PRO A 324 9.58 31.99 18.64
N PRO A 325 10.55 32.92 18.46
CA PRO A 325 11.72 32.64 17.67
C PRO A 325 12.39 31.39 18.24
N ALA A 326 12.92 30.54 17.38
CA ALA A 326 13.65 29.36 17.80
C ALA A 326 14.75 29.75 18.79
N ALA A 327 14.44 29.70 20.09
CA ALA A 327 15.40 29.88 21.16
C ALA A 327 16.27 28.64 21.28
N PRO A 328 17.57 28.76 21.65
CA PRO A 328 18.39 27.59 21.88
C PRO A 328 17.76 26.73 22.99
N ALA A 329 17.68 25.46 22.71
CA ALA A 329 16.96 24.43 23.47
C ALA A 329 17.24 24.47 24.97
N THR A 330 16.23 24.87 25.78
CA THR A 330 16.10 24.45 27.17
C THR A 330 14.63 24.44 27.53
N ALA A 331 14.09 23.22 27.61
CA ALA A 331 12.75 22.74 27.96
C ALA A 331 11.72 22.65 26.80
N PRO A 332 11.12 21.47 26.59
CA PRO A 332 10.32 21.18 25.41
C PRO A 332 8.89 21.67 25.58
N ALA A 333 8.55 22.79 24.92
CA ALA A 333 7.22 22.98 24.38
C ALA A 333 7.26 22.30 23.00
N GLU A 334 6.57 21.18 22.84
CA GLU A 334 6.56 20.43 21.60
C GLU A 334 6.05 21.32 20.45
N PRO A 335 6.88 21.54 19.40
CA PRO A 335 6.42 22.25 18.22
C PRO A 335 5.42 21.33 17.51
N SER A 336 4.23 21.82 17.18
CA SER A 336 3.38 21.15 16.20
C SER A 336 4.22 20.87 14.96
N PRO A 337 4.31 19.63 14.50
CA PRO A 337 5.20 19.28 13.40
C PRO A 337 4.88 20.13 12.18
N SER A 338 5.91 20.69 11.56
CA SER A 338 5.75 21.42 10.30
C SER A 338 5.10 20.47 9.28
N ARG A 339 4.26 20.98 8.41
CA ARG A 339 3.58 20.17 7.39
C ARG A 339 4.54 19.35 6.52
N ALA A 340 5.71 19.87 6.22
CA ALA A 340 6.78 19.13 5.54
C ALA A 340 7.22 17.90 6.35
N THR A 341 7.32 18.03 7.67
CA THR A 341 7.61 16.94 8.59
C THR A 341 6.45 15.94 8.64
N ALA A 342 5.20 16.43 8.70
CA ALA A 342 4.02 15.56 8.66
C ALA A 342 3.88 14.83 7.32
N LEU A 343 4.08 15.50 6.18
CA LEU A 343 4.09 14.88 4.85
C LEU A 343 5.21 13.85 4.71
N TYR A 344 6.40 14.15 5.19
CA TYR A 344 7.52 13.21 5.18
C TYR A 344 7.20 11.98 6.04
N GLN A 345 6.67 12.17 7.24
CA GLN A 345 6.25 11.08 8.12
C GLN A 345 5.11 10.25 7.52
N LEU A 346 4.17 10.90 6.83
CA LEU A 346 3.07 10.22 6.13
C LEU A 346 3.56 9.41 4.94
N MET A 347 4.50 9.95 4.16
CA MET A 347 5.12 9.21 3.05
C MET A 347 5.93 8.02 3.59
N HIS A 348 6.63 8.21 4.70
CA HIS A 348 7.38 7.15 5.35
C HIS A 348 6.46 6.06 5.92
N LEU A 349 5.35 6.46 6.56
CA LEU A 349 4.32 5.52 7.02
C LEU A 349 3.69 4.76 5.84
N ALA A 350 3.31 5.45 4.77
CA ALA A 350 2.72 4.81 3.59
C ALA A 350 3.69 3.81 2.95
N ALA A 351 4.98 4.15 2.87
CA ALA A 351 6.01 3.24 2.38
C ALA A 351 6.17 2.02 3.32
N ALA A 352 6.31 2.26 4.62
CA ALA A 352 6.43 1.21 5.62
C ALA A 352 5.21 0.27 5.62
N LEU A 353 3.99 0.82 5.62
CA LEU A 353 2.76 0.02 5.52
C LEU A 353 2.65 -0.80 4.22
N THR A 354 3.34 -0.38 3.16
CA THR A 354 3.39 -1.15 1.91
C THR A 354 4.27 -2.39 2.04
N GLU A 355 5.31 -2.34 2.86
CA GLU A 355 6.23 -3.44 3.13
C GLU A 355 5.71 -4.41 4.20
N ALA A 356 4.73 -4.01 5.01
CA ALA A 356 4.15 -4.85 6.04
C ALA A 356 3.40 -6.05 5.42
N VAL A 357 3.86 -7.25 5.73
CA VAL A 357 3.31 -8.50 5.22
C VAL A 357 2.27 -9.06 6.19
N HIS A 358 2.52 -9.01 7.50
CA HIS A 358 1.66 -9.54 8.54
C HIS A 358 0.87 -8.45 9.27
N ALA A 359 -0.30 -8.78 9.77
CA ALA A 359 -1.14 -7.84 10.52
C ALA A 359 -0.41 -7.23 11.73
N ARG A 360 0.48 -7.98 12.38
CA ARG A 360 1.28 -7.50 13.51
C ARG A 360 2.30 -6.45 13.09
N ASP A 361 2.93 -6.62 11.92
CA ASP A 361 3.90 -5.64 11.39
C ASP A 361 3.22 -4.29 11.12
N VAL A 362 1.97 -4.32 10.61
CA VAL A 362 1.17 -3.09 10.42
C VAL A 362 0.97 -2.34 11.73
N VAL A 363 0.70 -3.05 12.83
CA VAL A 363 0.53 -2.44 14.15
C VAL A 363 1.82 -1.84 14.67
N ASP A 364 2.92 -2.60 14.61
CA ASP A 364 4.22 -2.16 15.12
C ASP A 364 4.71 -0.93 14.35
N GLN A 365 4.63 -0.95 13.02
CA GLN A 365 4.98 0.20 12.18
C GLN A 365 4.08 1.41 12.41
N ALA A 366 2.76 1.20 12.54
CA ALA A 366 1.83 2.28 12.87
C ALA A 366 2.15 2.88 14.25
N ALA A 367 2.44 2.06 15.26
CA ALA A 367 2.76 2.53 16.59
C ALA A 367 4.09 3.30 16.64
N ASP A 368 5.14 2.78 16.00
CA ASP A 368 6.47 3.40 16.01
C ASP A 368 6.51 4.74 15.27
N LEU A 369 5.67 4.91 14.24
CA LEU A 369 5.62 6.14 13.46
C LEU A 369 4.58 7.14 13.97
N LEU A 370 3.37 6.70 14.34
CA LEU A 370 2.27 7.61 14.69
C LEU A 370 2.36 8.14 16.12
N VAL A 371 2.74 7.29 17.07
CA VAL A 371 2.79 7.71 18.48
C VAL A 371 3.69 8.93 18.65
N PRO A 372 4.96 8.94 18.19
CA PRO A 372 5.81 10.12 18.32
C PRO A 372 5.39 11.27 17.39
N ALA A 373 4.88 10.97 16.20
CA ALA A 373 4.53 12.00 15.22
C ALA A 373 3.32 12.84 15.60
N LEU A 374 2.35 12.22 16.27
CA LEU A 374 1.08 12.85 16.67
C LEU A 374 1.09 13.31 18.15
N GLY A 375 2.20 13.12 18.86
CA GLY A 375 2.28 13.44 20.30
C GLY A 375 1.35 12.58 21.15
N ALA A 376 0.86 11.44 20.65
CA ALA A 376 0.08 10.49 21.42
C ALA A 376 0.98 9.72 22.40
N GLN A 377 0.44 9.27 23.51
CA GLN A 377 1.16 8.47 24.48
C GLN A 377 0.80 7.00 24.43
N ALA A 378 -0.36 6.68 23.85
CA ALA A 378 -0.76 5.29 23.65
C ALA A 378 -1.52 5.09 22.34
N LEU A 379 -1.39 3.87 21.82
CA LEU A 379 -2.09 3.38 20.62
C LEU A 379 -2.59 1.96 20.88
N ALA A 380 -3.80 1.65 20.44
CA ALA A 380 -4.30 0.28 20.35
C ALA A 380 -5.01 0.06 19.01
N LEU A 381 -4.80 -1.10 18.42
CA LEU A 381 -5.45 -1.51 17.19
C LEU A 381 -6.28 -2.77 17.45
N LEU A 382 -7.58 -2.65 17.21
CA LEU A 382 -8.55 -3.72 17.40
C LEU A 382 -9.18 -4.08 16.06
N VAL A 383 -9.46 -5.36 15.86
CA VAL A 383 -10.15 -5.87 14.67
C VAL A 383 -11.44 -6.59 15.02
N ALA A 384 -12.40 -6.54 14.12
CA ALA A 384 -13.65 -7.27 14.25
C ALA A 384 -13.47 -8.71 13.75
N GLU A 385 -13.59 -9.67 14.66
CA GLU A 385 -13.53 -11.11 14.40
C GLU A 385 -14.62 -11.84 15.16
N GLU A 386 -15.34 -12.76 14.52
CA GLU A 386 -16.34 -13.59 15.15
C GLU A 386 -17.34 -12.83 16.05
N GLN A 387 -17.82 -11.66 15.59
CA GLN A 387 -18.69 -10.76 16.34
C GLN A 387 -18.08 -10.17 17.62
N ARG A 388 -16.74 -10.11 17.69
CA ARG A 388 -15.98 -9.54 18.81
C ARG A 388 -14.89 -8.59 18.30
N LEU A 389 -14.50 -7.63 19.12
CA LEU A 389 -13.31 -6.83 18.90
C LEU A 389 -12.10 -7.53 19.55
N ARG A 390 -11.11 -7.92 18.72
CA ARG A 390 -9.85 -8.51 19.16
C ARG A 390 -8.71 -7.50 19.06
N ILE A 391 -7.85 -7.48 20.05
CA ILE A 391 -6.66 -6.62 20.05
C ILE A 391 -5.57 -7.28 19.20
N VAL A 392 -5.18 -6.66 18.11
CA VAL A 392 -4.05 -7.10 17.25
C VAL A 392 -2.72 -6.64 17.84
N GLY A 393 -2.69 -5.42 18.41
CA GLY A 393 -1.52 -4.91 19.10
C GLY A 393 -1.77 -3.56 19.75
N PHE A 394 -0.84 -3.16 20.61
CA PHE A 394 -0.94 -1.91 21.37
C PHE A 394 0.45 -1.40 21.80
N ARG A 395 0.52 -0.11 22.08
CA ARG A 395 1.71 0.57 22.63
C ARG A 395 1.26 1.59 23.68
N GLY A 396 2.04 1.78 24.75
CA GLY A 396 1.74 2.77 25.81
C GLY A 396 0.65 2.38 26.79
N TYR A 397 -0.08 1.29 26.57
CA TYR A 397 -1.02 0.68 27.52
C TYR A 397 -0.40 -0.50 28.26
N THR A 398 -0.97 -0.87 29.42
CA THR A 398 -0.57 -2.07 30.15
C THR A 398 -1.28 -3.31 29.59
N ALA A 399 -0.60 -4.47 29.64
CA ALA A 399 -1.19 -5.74 29.19
C ALA A 399 -2.45 -6.10 29.98
N GLU A 400 -2.51 -5.77 31.29
CA GLU A 400 -3.67 -6.03 32.14
C GLU A 400 -4.90 -5.23 31.70
N LEU A 401 -4.71 -3.95 31.32
CA LEU A 401 -5.78 -3.13 30.79
C LEU A 401 -6.29 -3.68 29.47
N MET A 402 -5.36 -4.01 28.57
CA MET A 402 -5.72 -4.54 27.24
C MET A 402 -6.44 -5.88 27.33
N ALA A 403 -6.05 -6.75 28.25
CA ALA A 403 -6.76 -8.03 28.47
C ALA A 403 -8.24 -7.86 28.86
N ARG A 404 -8.62 -6.74 29.48
CA ARG A 404 -10.03 -6.44 29.80
C ARG A 404 -10.85 -6.03 28.57
N TYR A 405 -10.19 -5.47 27.56
CA TYR A 405 -10.83 -4.99 26.35
C TYR A 405 -10.69 -5.96 25.18
N ASP A 406 -9.92 -7.03 25.33
CA ASP A 406 -9.81 -8.06 24.30
C ASP A 406 -11.08 -8.92 24.27
N GLY A 407 -11.60 -9.16 23.07
CA GLY A 407 -12.77 -10.00 22.84
C GLY A 407 -14.09 -9.35 23.22
N ILE A 408 -14.21 -8.03 23.32
CA ILE A 408 -15.49 -7.34 23.57
C ILE A 408 -16.49 -7.65 22.44
N PRO A 409 -17.71 -8.12 22.76
CA PRO A 409 -18.77 -8.32 21.78
C PRO A 409 -19.14 -7.02 21.08
N LEU A 410 -19.33 -7.07 19.74
CA LEU A 410 -19.72 -5.89 18.93
C LEU A 410 -21.06 -5.28 19.33
N GLY A 411 -21.91 -6.06 19.99
CA GLY A 411 -23.20 -5.59 20.52
C GLY A 411 -23.12 -4.70 21.77
N ILE A 412 -21.96 -4.66 22.47
CA ILE A 412 -21.77 -3.79 23.63
C ILE A 412 -21.53 -2.37 23.17
N HIS A 413 -22.17 -1.38 23.82
CA HIS A 413 -22.06 0.03 23.47
C HIS A 413 -20.81 0.65 24.13
N THR A 414 -19.72 0.67 23.39
CA THR A 414 -18.45 1.35 23.72
C THR A 414 -18.07 2.33 22.62
N ALA A 415 -17.13 3.23 22.86
CA ALA A 415 -16.65 4.15 21.84
C ALA A 415 -16.08 3.39 20.61
N SER A 416 -15.32 2.30 20.82
CA SER A 416 -14.77 1.48 19.75
C SER A 416 -15.85 0.77 18.93
N THR A 417 -16.85 0.16 19.57
CA THR A 417 -17.94 -0.53 18.86
C THR A 417 -18.93 0.45 18.22
N HIS A 418 -19.11 1.64 18.79
CA HIS A 418 -19.96 2.67 18.21
C HIS A 418 -19.37 3.20 16.91
N GLY A 419 -18.11 3.64 16.90
CA GLY A 419 -17.42 4.09 15.69
C GLY A 419 -17.37 3.01 14.61
N LEU A 420 -17.20 1.74 14.98
CA LEU A 420 -17.23 0.64 14.04
C LEU A 420 -18.60 0.47 13.37
N ARG A 421 -19.71 0.65 14.08
CA ARG A 421 -21.06 0.52 13.54
C ARG A 421 -21.52 1.69 12.69
N THR A 422 -21.15 2.91 13.09
CA THR A 422 -21.53 4.14 12.38
C THR A 422 -20.59 4.47 11.23
N GLY A 423 -19.33 4.02 11.31
CA GLY A 423 -18.27 4.41 10.41
C GLY A 423 -17.72 5.82 10.69
N ASP A 424 -18.15 6.46 11.79
CA ASP A 424 -17.75 7.82 12.16
C ASP A 424 -16.62 7.78 13.20
N PRO A 425 -15.58 8.60 13.04
CA PRO A 425 -14.56 8.78 14.05
C PRO A 425 -15.10 9.54 15.26
N LEU A 426 -14.67 9.14 16.46
CA LEU A 426 -15.06 9.80 17.71
C LEU A 426 -13.82 10.43 18.35
N PHE A 427 -13.97 11.68 18.79
CA PHE A 427 -12.91 12.45 19.42
C PHE A 427 -13.42 12.98 20.75
N PHE A 428 -12.64 12.77 21.82
CA PHE A 428 -12.95 13.23 23.18
C PHE A 428 -11.79 14.05 23.70
N ALA A 429 -12.03 15.34 23.89
CA ALA A 429 -10.99 16.29 24.30
C ALA A 429 -10.58 16.10 25.75
N ASP A 430 -11.45 15.50 26.57
CA ASP A 430 -11.16 15.19 27.95
C ASP A 430 -11.95 13.96 28.47
N THR A 431 -11.63 13.52 29.69
CA THR A 431 -12.29 12.39 30.36
C THR A 431 -13.78 12.62 30.62
N GLY A 432 -14.21 13.88 30.80
CA GLY A 432 -15.61 14.23 31.03
C GLY A 432 -16.47 14.01 29.80
N GLU A 433 -15.99 14.41 28.62
CA GLU A 433 -16.67 14.15 27.35
C GLU A 433 -16.83 12.65 27.09
N LEU A 434 -15.76 11.86 27.29
CA LEU A 434 -15.81 10.42 27.11
C LEU A 434 -16.79 9.75 28.08
N ALA A 435 -16.74 10.11 29.36
CA ALA A 435 -17.63 9.55 30.39
C ALA A 435 -19.10 9.96 30.16
N ALA A 436 -19.36 11.16 29.68
CA ALA A 436 -20.71 11.62 29.34
C ALA A 436 -21.31 10.81 28.15
N ALA A 437 -20.50 10.53 27.12
CA ALA A 437 -20.92 9.76 25.96
C ALA A 437 -21.01 8.25 26.24
N PHE A 438 -20.08 7.70 27.02
CA PHE A 438 -19.96 6.27 27.35
C PHE A 438 -19.77 6.04 28.85
N PRO A 439 -20.84 6.13 29.66
CA PRO A 439 -20.75 6.04 31.13
C PRO A 439 -20.18 4.72 31.67
N ALA A 440 -20.21 3.64 30.87
CA ALA A 440 -19.66 2.35 31.25
C ALA A 440 -18.14 2.21 31.02
N VAL A 441 -17.49 3.24 30.49
CA VAL A 441 -16.05 3.20 30.24
C VAL A 441 -15.30 3.27 31.56
N VAL A 442 -14.31 2.40 31.74
CA VAL A 442 -13.41 2.44 32.90
C VAL A 442 -12.24 3.34 32.55
N ILE A 443 -12.26 4.57 33.08
CA ILE A 443 -11.16 5.53 32.96
C ILE A 443 -10.18 5.23 34.09
N GLY A 444 -8.96 4.84 33.81
CA GLY A 444 -7.95 4.47 34.79
C GLY A 444 -6.59 4.15 34.19
N ASP A 445 -6.41 4.51 32.93
CA ASP A 445 -5.22 4.25 32.13
C ASP A 445 -4.17 5.38 32.17
N GLY A 446 -4.46 6.47 32.89
CA GLY A 446 -3.61 7.67 32.96
C GLY A 446 -3.72 8.57 31.75
N MET A 447 -4.64 8.29 30.83
CA MET A 447 -4.91 9.11 29.65
C MET A 447 -6.03 10.12 29.92
N ALA A 448 -6.01 11.22 29.19
CA ALA A 448 -6.94 12.34 29.38
C ALA A 448 -7.76 12.67 28.15
N ALA A 449 -7.32 12.32 26.95
CA ALA A 449 -8.06 12.53 25.70
C ALA A 449 -7.90 11.35 24.76
N TRP A 450 -8.88 11.10 23.87
CA TRP A 450 -8.90 9.94 22.97
C TRP A 450 -9.47 10.25 21.60
N ALA A 451 -8.90 9.59 20.59
CA ALA A 451 -9.49 9.44 19.25
C ALA A 451 -9.78 7.96 18.98
N PHE A 452 -11.04 7.62 18.68
CA PHE A 452 -11.46 6.31 18.23
C PHE A 452 -11.77 6.38 16.76
N LEU A 453 -10.92 5.78 15.95
CA LEU A 453 -10.92 5.89 14.50
C LEU A 453 -11.35 4.56 13.88
N PRO A 454 -12.51 4.48 13.21
CA PRO A 454 -12.93 3.25 12.55
C PRO A 454 -11.97 2.92 11.39
N LEU A 455 -11.54 1.67 11.32
CA LEU A 455 -10.75 1.13 10.22
C LEU A 455 -11.70 0.60 9.16
N ILE A 456 -11.79 1.30 8.03
CA ILE A 456 -12.71 0.96 6.93
C ILE A 456 -11.88 0.58 5.71
N ALA A 457 -12.03 -0.66 5.23
CA ALA A 457 -11.43 -1.14 4.00
C ALA A 457 -12.53 -1.58 3.02
N SER A 458 -12.45 -1.13 1.76
CA SER A 458 -13.44 -1.45 0.73
C SER A 458 -14.90 -1.20 1.16
N GLY A 459 -15.13 -0.10 1.89
CA GLY A 459 -16.44 0.29 2.42
C GLY A 459 -16.95 -0.56 3.59
N ARG A 460 -16.15 -1.48 4.13
CA ARG A 460 -16.50 -2.33 5.27
C ARG A 460 -15.67 -1.97 6.49
N PRO A 461 -16.28 -1.80 7.66
CA PRO A 461 -15.56 -1.58 8.90
C PRO A 461 -14.89 -2.90 9.34
N ILE A 462 -13.57 -2.89 9.45
CA ILE A 462 -12.76 -4.07 9.81
C ILE A 462 -12.19 -3.99 11.23
N GLY A 463 -12.18 -2.79 11.85
CA GLY A 463 -11.60 -2.61 13.17
C GLY A 463 -11.67 -1.17 13.65
N THR A 464 -10.95 -0.89 14.73
CA THR A 464 -10.83 0.44 15.34
C THR A 464 -9.39 0.70 15.75
N LEU A 465 -8.85 1.87 15.35
CA LEU A 465 -7.61 2.42 15.88
C LEU A 465 -7.94 3.38 17.03
N ILE A 466 -7.28 3.22 18.15
CA ILE A 466 -7.40 4.10 19.31
C ILE A 466 -6.08 4.83 19.49
N LEU A 467 -6.13 6.15 19.56
CA LEU A 467 -5.03 7.00 19.99
C LEU A 467 -5.39 7.66 21.31
N ALA A 468 -4.46 7.74 22.25
CA ALA A 468 -4.69 8.35 23.55
C ALA A 468 -3.57 9.29 23.97
N TYR A 469 -3.97 10.34 24.68
CA TYR A 469 -3.13 11.45 25.09
C TYR A 469 -3.17 11.59 26.61
N ALA A 470 -2.02 11.78 27.26
CA ALA A 470 -1.92 11.92 28.70
C ALA A 470 -2.42 13.28 29.24
N ARG A 471 -2.69 14.23 28.36
CA ARG A 471 -3.25 15.56 28.69
C ARG A 471 -4.51 15.80 27.87
N PRO A 472 -5.43 16.67 28.33
CA PRO A 472 -6.54 17.12 27.50
C PRO A 472 -6.04 17.64 26.15
N HIS A 473 -6.71 17.23 25.07
CA HIS A 473 -6.31 17.52 23.70
C HIS A 473 -7.50 17.96 22.84
N THR A 474 -7.45 19.18 22.33
CA THR A 474 -8.51 19.70 21.44
C THR A 474 -8.22 19.33 20.00
N PHE A 475 -9.02 18.44 19.45
CA PHE A 475 -8.90 17.99 18.05
C PHE A 475 -9.50 19.03 17.10
N VAL A 476 -8.66 19.79 16.42
CA VAL A 476 -9.11 20.75 15.38
C VAL A 476 -9.54 20.00 14.10
N PRO A 477 -10.43 20.58 13.26
CA PRO A 477 -10.98 19.91 12.07
C PRO A 477 -9.90 19.33 11.14
N GLY A 478 -8.81 20.06 10.89
CA GLY A 478 -7.70 19.58 10.05
C GLY A 478 -7.00 18.36 10.64
N GLU A 479 -6.80 18.32 11.97
CA GLU A 479 -6.21 17.18 12.66
C GLU A 479 -7.14 15.95 12.60
N ARG A 480 -8.46 16.16 12.85
CA ARG A 480 -9.46 15.08 12.72
C ARG A 480 -9.43 14.45 11.32
N ALA A 481 -9.33 15.26 10.28
CA ALA A 481 -9.25 14.78 8.91
C ALA A 481 -7.96 13.98 8.64
N ILE A 482 -6.81 14.46 9.13
CA ILE A 482 -5.52 13.74 9.03
C ILE A 482 -5.61 12.38 9.75
N LEU A 483 -6.06 12.35 10.99
CA LEU A 483 -6.20 11.14 11.78
C LEU A 483 -7.15 10.12 11.09
N THR A 484 -8.26 10.61 10.56
CA THR A 484 -9.23 9.78 9.83
C THR A 484 -8.62 9.20 8.55
N SER A 485 -7.86 10.01 7.81
CA SER A 485 -7.17 9.56 6.60
C SER A 485 -6.09 8.50 6.90
N LEU A 486 -5.32 8.70 7.97
CA LEU A 486 -4.33 7.73 8.46
C LEU A 486 -4.98 6.39 8.84
N ALA A 487 -6.10 6.44 9.55
CA ALA A 487 -6.87 5.24 9.89
C ALA A 487 -7.31 4.48 8.63
N GLY A 488 -7.71 5.19 7.57
CA GLY A 488 -8.05 4.61 6.29
C GLY A 488 -6.87 3.90 5.59
N LEU A 489 -5.66 4.49 5.65
CA LEU A 489 -4.44 3.85 5.10
C LEU A 489 -4.06 2.60 5.90
N ILE A 490 -4.11 2.69 7.23
CA ILE A 490 -3.86 1.54 8.12
C ILE A 490 -4.88 0.44 7.87
N ALA A 491 -6.16 0.79 7.68
CA ALA A 491 -7.21 -0.17 7.36
C ALA A 491 -6.91 -0.95 6.07
N GLN A 492 -6.49 -0.27 4.99
CA GLN A 492 -6.12 -0.92 3.73
C GLN A 492 -4.91 -1.86 3.89
N ALA A 493 -3.87 -1.43 4.62
CA ALA A 493 -2.70 -2.25 4.88
C ALA A 493 -3.05 -3.49 5.73
N LEU A 494 -3.86 -3.28 6.78
CA LEU A 494 -4.30 -4.33 7.68
C LEU A 494 -5.20 -5.37 6.99
N ASP A 495 -6.15 -4.93 6.15
CA ASP A 495 -7.03 -5.82 5.39
C ASP A 495 -6.22 -6.72 4.44
N ARG A 496 -5.24 -6.15 3.75
CA ARG A 496 -4.29 -6.89 2.90
C ARG A 496 -3.46 -7.89 3.72
N ALA A 497 -2.87 -7.46 4.83
CA ALA A 497 -2.04 -8.31 5.68
C ALA A 497 -2.84 -9.46 6.30
N ARG A 498 -4.08 -9.21 6.73
CA ARG A 498 -4.97 -10.24 7.26
C ARG A 498 -5.40 -11.27 6.20
N LEU A 499 -5.67 -10.81 4.97
CA LEU A 499 -5.96 -11.71 3.86
C LEU A 499 -4.75 -12.63 3.61
N TYR A 500 -3.54 -12.05 3.65
CA TYR A 500 -2.31 -12.81 3.57
C TYR A 500 -2.20 -13.85 4.70
N ASP A 501 -2.32 -13.41 5.96
CA ASP A 501 -2.22 -14.29 7.14
C ASP A 501 -3.25 -15.42 7.10
N THR A 502 -4.50 -15.12 6.72
CA THR A 502 -5.57 -16.11 6.61
C THR A 502 -5.28 -17.13 5.52
N THR A 503 -4.82 -16.67 4.35
CA THR A 503 -4.46 -17.56 3.23
C THR A 503 -3.28 -18.44 3.62
N HIS A 504 -2.27 -17.88 4.28
CA HIS A 504 -1.11 -18.61 4.76
C HIS A 504 -1.48 -19.66 5.82
N GLN A 505 -2.36 -19.33 6.77
CA GLN A 505 -2.86 -20.28 7.78
C GLN A 505 -3.67 -21.42 7.17
N LEU A 506 -4.52 -21.12 6.18
CA LEU A 506 -5.28 -22.15 5.45
C LEU A 506 -4.33 -23.09 4.71
N ALA A 507 -3.34 -22.51 4.04
CA ALA A 507 -2.30 -23.25 3.33
C ALA A 507 -1.55 -24.21 4.25
N HIS A 508 -1.04 -23.68 5.36
CA HIS A 508 -0.34 -24.48 6.38
C HIS A 508 -1.23 -25.57 7.02
N SER A 509 -2.51 -25.25 7.24
CA SER A 509 -3.46 -26.23 7.79
C SER A 509 -3.76 -27.37 6.80
N LEU A 510 -3.85 -27.08 5.52
CA LEU A 510 -4.01 -28.08 4.46
C LEU A 510 -2.76 -29.00 4.39
N GLN A 511 -1.57 -28.42 4.37
CA GLN A 511 -0.31 -29.15 4.33
C GLN A 511 -0.14 -30.08 5.53
N THR A 512 -0.33 -29.56 6.76
CA THR A 512 -0.27 -30.36 7.98
C THR A 512 -1.35 -31.42 8.06
N GLY A 513 -2.51 -31.19 7.47
CA GLY A 513 -3.61 -32.15 7.40
C GLY A 513 -3.34 -33.34 6.47
N VAL A 514 -2.44 -33.18 5.51
CA VAL A 514 -2.08 -34.22 4.53
C VAL A 514 -0.90 -35.06 5.01
N LEU A 515 -0.02 -34.56 5.87
CA LEU A 515 1.09 -35.33 6.47
C LEU A 515 0.59 -36.32 7.54
N PRO A 516 1.34 -37.43 7.83
CA PRO A 516 0.98 -38.37 8.89
C PRO A 516 0.90 -37.65 10.24
N ARG A 517 -0.22 -37.81 10.96
CA ARG A 517 -0.39 -37.25 12.32
C ARG A 517 0.50 -37.93 13.34
N ALA A 518 0.77 -39.21 13.15
CA ALA A 518 1.65 -40.02 13.94
C ALA A 518 2.21 -41.16 13.06
N LEU A 519 3.45 -41.55 13.29
CA LEU A 519 4.04 -42.73 12.64
C LEU A 519 3.60 -43.97 13.39
N PRO A 520 3.34 -45.10 12.70
CA PRO A 520 3.03 -46.36 13.34
C PRO A 520 4.24 -46.88 14.16
N ASP A 521 3.97 -47.43 15.31
CA ASP A 521 4.94 -48.17 16.09
C ASP A 521 5.12 -49.56 15.47
N VAL A 522 6.38 -49.91 15.17
CA VAL A 522 6.73 -51.15 14.51
C VAL A 522 7.78 -51.86 15.36
N PRO A 523 7.52 -53.10 15.82
CA PRO A 523 8.49 -53.84 16.60
C PRO A 523 9.84 -53.97 15.87
N HIS A 524 10.93 -53.80 16.58
CA HIS A 524 12.29 -53.89 16.05
C HIS A 524 12.69 -52.82 14.99
N LEU A 525 11.92 -51.71 14.87
CA LEU A 525 12.24 -50.60 13.99
C LEU A 525 12.16 -49.28 14.77
N GLU A 526 13.28 -48.57 14.89
CA GLU A 526 13.28 -47.20 15.38
C GLU A 526 13.05 -46.23 14.22
N VAL A 527 12.09 -45.30 14.39
CA VAL A 527 11.70 -44.37 13.34
C VAL A 527 11.73 -42.97 13.86
N ALA A 528 12.19 -42.02 13.03
CA ALA A 528 12.02 -40.60 13.24
C ALA A 528 11.74 -39.89 11.93
N ALA A 529 10.72 -39.05 11.92
CA ALA A 529 10.45 -38.10 10.81
C ALA A 529 10.54 -36.68 11.27
N ARG A 530 10.94 -35.78 10.36
CA ARG A 530 10.90 -34.34 10.54
C ARG A 530 10.43 -33.70 9.25
N TYR A 531 9.60 -32.70 9.43
CA TYR A 531 9.16 -31.83 8.35
C TYR A 531 9.48 -30.39 8.71
N LEU A 532 10.03 -29.64 7.77
CA LEU A 532 10.39 -28.26 7.98
C LEU A 532 9.98 -27.43 6.75
N PRO A 533 8.94 -26.58 6.85
CA PRO A 533 8.47 -25.80 5.72
C PRO A 533 9.49 -24.74 5.29
N ALA A 534 9.44 -24.30 4.02
CA ALA A 534 10.23 -23.20 3.48
C ALA A 534 10.03 -21.90 4.27
N ALA A 535 11.03 -21.01 4.27
CA ALA A 535 11.03 -19.82 5.11
C ALA A 535 10.32 -18.61 4.49
N HIS A 536 9.90 -18.65 3.22
CA HIS A 536 9.40 -17.47 2.49
C HIS A 536 8.05 -17.71 1.81
N GLY A 537 7.11 -16.80 2.04
CA GLY A 537 5.95 -16.55 1.20
C GLY A 537 4.74 -17.47 1.36
N PHE A 538 3.89 -17.52 0.35
CA PHE A 538 2.68 -18.35 0.23
C PHE A 538 2.98 -19.82 -0.06
N ASP A 539 4.21 -20.25 0.16
CA ASP A 539 4.70 -21.53 -0.28
C ASP A 539 4.12 -22.64 0.59
N ILE A 540 3.24 -23.43 0.00
CA ILE A 540 2.75 -24.69 0.54
C ILE A 540 3.61 -25.75 -0.10
N GLY A 541 4.46 -26.41 0.67
CA GLY A 541 5.39 -27.38 0.16
C GLY A 541 4.73 -28.57 -0.53
N GLY A 542 5.44 -29.10 -1.51
CA GLY A 542 5.14 -30.34 -2.21
C GLY A 542 5.71 -31.58 -1.54
N ASP A 543 6.57 -31.41 -0.55
CA ASP A 543 7.28 -32.46 0.16
C ASP A 543 6.37 -33.33 1.01
N PHE A 544 6.60 -34.61 0.97
CA PHE A 544 5.87 -35.55 1.81
C PHE A 544 6.74 -36.71 2.26
N TYR A 545 6.32 -37.33 3.36
CA TYR A 545 6.79 -38.65 3.82
C TYR A 545 5.62 -39.50 4.27
N ASP A 546 5.73 -40.77 4.21
CA ASP A 546 4.81 -41.73 4.81
C ASP A 546 5.56 -42.97 5.35
N LEU A 547 4.98 -43.54 6.40
CA LEU A 547 5.40 -44.84 6.94
C LEU A 547 4.14 -45.68 7.17
N ILE A 548 4.06 -46.81 6.52
CA ILE A 548 2.88 -47.65 6.48
C ILE A 548 3.25 -49.01 7.07
N ARG A 549 2.61 -49.38 8.18
CA ARG A 549 2.77 -50.71 8.73
C ARG A 549 1.85 -51.64 7.95
N ILE A 550 2.44 -52.65 7.33
CA ILE A 550 1.73 -53.69 6.56
C ILE A 550 1.37 -54.84 7.51
N ASP A 551 2.32 -55.31 8.29
CA ASP A 551 2.13 -56.30 9.35
C ASP A 551 3.09 -56.07 10.51
N ASP A 552 3.36 -57.11 11.35
CA ASP A 552 4.20 -57.00 12.54
C ASP A 552 5.69 -56.91 12.19
N THR A 553 6.10 -57.30 10.99
CA THR A 553 7.49 -57.38 10.55
C THR A 553 7.73 -56.59 9.26
N THR A 554 6.69 -56.16 8.59
CA THR A 554 6.80 -55.57 7.27
C THR A 554 6.28 -54.13 7.27
N VAL A 555 7.09 -53.21 6.74
CA VAL A 555 6.73 -51.81 6.60
C VAL A 555 7.04 -51.26 5.23
N ALA A 556 6.29 -50.28 4.80
CA ALA A 556 6.59 -49.46 3.64
C ALA A 556 6.93 -48.05 4.08
N ALA A 557 7.92 -47.44 3.43
CA ALA A 557 8.31 -46.03 3.65
C ALA A 557 8.39 -45.33 2.32
N ALA A 558 7.89 -44.09 2.28
CA ALA A 558 7.95 -43.22 1.10
C ALA A 558 8.39 -41.82 1.49
N VAL A 559 9.20 -41.20 0.64
CA VAL A 559 9.50 -39.76 0.66
C VAL A 559 9.43 -39.28 -0.77
N GLY A 560 8.88 -38.11 -0.97
CA GLY A 560 8.76 -37.53 -2.31
C GLY A 560 8.53 -36.03 -2.25
N ASP A 561 8.63 -35.42 -3.42
CA ASP A 561 8.41 -34.00 -3.64
C ASP A 561 7.58 -33.80 -4.91
N VAL A 562 6.53 -32.99 -4.80
CA VAL A 562 5.66 -32.56 -5.89
C VAL A 562 6.17 -31.22 -6.42
N GLN A 563 6.40 -31.14 -7.71
CA GLN A 563 6.84 -29.91 -8.38
C GLN A 563 6.04 -28.68 -7.96
N GLY A 564 6.73 -27.68 -7.40
CA GLY A 564 6.17 -26.39 -7.01
C GLY A 564 5.62 -26.34 -5.60
N HIS A 565 5.41 -25.13 -5.11
CA HIS A 565 5.07 -24.80 -3.72
C HIS A 565 3.77 -23.98 -3.68
N ASN A 566 2.65 -24.60 -4.03
CA ASN A 566 1.33 -23.97 -4.05
C ASN A 566 0.23 -24.96 -3.63
N VAL A 567 -1.01 -24.45 -3.51
CA VAL A 567 -2.17 -25.27 -3.10
C VAL A 567 -2.38 -26.48 -3.99
N ASN A 568 -2.08 -26.38 -5.29
CA ASN A 568 -2.23 -27.52 -6.22
C ASN A 568 -1.19 -28.58 -5.96
N ALA A 569 0.05 -28.21 -5.64
CA ALA A 569 1.11 -29.16 -5.26
C ALA A 569 0.73 -29.90 -3.97
N ALA A 570 0.22 -29.21 -2.94
CA ALA A 570 -0.24 -29.86 -1.71
C ALA A 570 -1.45 -30.81 -1.94
N ALA A 571 -2.37 -30.44 -2.80
CA ALA A 571 -3.49 -31.31 -3.16
C ALA A 571 -3.01 -32.58 -3.87
N LEU A 572 -2.07 -32.43 -4.83
CA LEU A 572 -1.46 -33.55 -5.54
C LEU A 572 -0.62 -34.45 -4.60
N MET A 573 0.16 -33.83 -3.68
CA MET A 573 0.87 -34.55 -2.63
C MET A 573 -0.05 -35.49 -1.85
N GLY A 574 -1.25 -35.04 -1.47
CA GLY A 574 -2.25 -35.86 -0.80
C GLY A 574 -2.73 -37.06 -1.64
N GLN A 575 -2.89 -36.85 -2.95
CA GLN A 575 -3.31 -37.90 -3.89
C GLN A 575 -2.18 -38.92 -4.09
N VAL A 576 -0.95 -38.48 -4.28
CA VAL A 576 0.24 -39.34 -4.41
C VAL A 576 0.39 -40.21 -3.18
N ARG A 577 0.37 -39.59 -1.99
CA ARG A 577 0.49 -40.31 -0.72
C ARG A 577 -0.61 -41.35 -0.55
N THR A 578 -1.85 -41.01 -0.91
CA THR A 578 -2.99 -41.95 -0.84
C THR A 578 -2.82 -43.10 -1.81
N ALA A 579 -2.32 -42.87 -3.02
CA ALA A 579 -2.04 -43.92 -4.01
C ALA A 579 -0.93 -44.89 -3.55
N VAL A 580 0.15 -44.32 -3.01
CA VAL A 580 1.26 -45.10 -2.39
C VAL A 580 0.74 -45.92 -1.22
N HIS A 581 -0.05 -45.30 -0.33
CA HIS A 581 -0.62 -45.99 0.83
C HIS A 581 -1.53 -47.17 0.43
N ALA A 582 -2.39 -46.97 -0.58
CA ALA A 582 -3.31 -48.01 -1.07
C ALA A 582 -2.61 -49.22 -1.72
N SER A 583 -1.35 -49.05 -2.16
CA SER A 583 -0.54 -50.07 -2.85
C SER A 583 0.60 -50.59 -1.98
N ALA A 584 0.69 -50.21 -0.71
CA ALA A 584 1.90 -50.40 0.14
C ALA A 584 2.41 -51.82 0.27
N GLY A 585 1.58 -52.85 0.09
CA GLY A 585 1.99 -54.26 0.16
C GLY A 585 2.61 -54.82 -1.13
N GLU A 586 2.66 -54.03 -2.21
CA GLU A 586 3.22 -54.47 -3.49
C GLU A 586 4.74 -54.18 -3.56
N ARG A 587 5.42 -54.73 -4.59
CA ARG A 587 6.83 -54.45 -4.82
C ARG A 587 7.03 -52.96 -5.17
N PRO A 588 8.15 -52.34 -4.75
CA PRO A 588 8.43 -50.93 -4.96
C PRO A 588 8.22 -50.44 -6.43
N ALA A 589 8.71 -51.20 -7.40
CA ALA A 589 8.52 -50.88 -8.81
C ALA A 589 7.05 -50.85 -9.23
N GLU A 590 6.23 -51.74 -8.67
CA GLU A 590 4.80 -51.86 -8.98
C GLU A 590 4.00 -50.69 -8.34
N VAL A 591 4.34 -50.31 -7.09
CA VAL A 591 3.76 -49.16 -6.39
C VAL A 591 4.02 -47.88 -7.18
N LEU A 592 5.27 -47.62 -7.57
CA LEU A 592 5.60 -46.43 -8.37
C LEU A 592 4.94 -46.43 -9.73
N ALA A 593 4.91 -47.58 -10.44
CA ALA A 593 4.23 -47.67 -11.74
C ALA A 593 2.71 -47.47 -11.65
N ARG A 594 2.07 -47.95 -10.57
CA ARG A 594 0.65 -47.73 -10.33
C ARG A 594 0.34 -46.27 -10.00
N THR A 595 1.16 -45.69 -9.12
CA THR A 595 1.03 -44.24 -8.76
C THR A 595 1.28 -43.35 -9.97
N ASN A 596 2.26 -43.68 -10.82
CA ASN A 596 2.54 -42.97 -12.05
C ASN A 596 1.34 -42.97 -13.01
N ARG A 597 0.73 -44.14 -13.25
CA ARG A 597 -0.48 -44.22 -14.11
C ARG A 597 -1.64 -43.38 -13.56
N LEU A 598 -1.87 -43.45 -12.23
CA LEU A 598 -2.90 -42.63 -11.60
C LEU A 598 -2.65 -41.14 -11.81
N LEU A 599 -1.41 -40.67 -11.65
CA LEU A 599 -1.07 -39.27 -11.86
C LEU A 599 -1.21 -38.86 -13.32
N THR A 600 -0.81 -39.71 -14.24
CA THR A 600 -0.96 -39.42 -15.67
C THR A 600 -2.44 -39.36 -16.08
N ASP A 601 -3.29 -40.24 -15.54
CA ASP A 601 -4.74 -40.24 -15.77
C ASP A 601 -5.41 -38.99 -15.20
N LEU A 602 -4.92 -38.42 -14.10
CA LEU A 602 -5.42 -37.18 -13.49
C LEU A 602 -4.96 -35.93 -14.23
N ASP A 603 -3.87 -36.01 -14.99
CA ASP A 603 -3.26 -34.92 -15.76
C ASP A 603 -3.18 -33.57 -15.00
N PRO A 604 -2.55 -33.54 -13.84
CA PRO A 604 -2.50 -32.32 -13.01
C PRO A 604 -1.54 -31.26 -13.58
N GLY A 605 -0.80 -31.56 -14.63
CA GLY A 605 0.24 -30.69 -15.21
C GLY A 605 1.45 -30.49 -14.30
N LEU A 606 1.61 -31.34 -13.27
CA LEU A 606 2.71 -31.31 -12.29
C LEU A 606 3.34 -32.71 -12.20
N PHE A 607 4.64 -32.75 -11.88
CA PHE A 607 5.41 -33.98 -11.72
C PHE A 607 5.74 -34.21 -10.26
N THR A 608 6.05 -35.47 -9.91
CA THR A 608 6.43 -35.82 -8.55
C THR A 608 7.66 -36.69 -8.54
N SER A 609 8.66 -36.32 -7.73
CA SER A 609 9.74 -37.23 -7.39
C SER A 609 9.33 -38.13 -6.22
N CYS A 610 9.74 -39.40 -6.21
CA CYS A 610 9.40 -40.29 -5.11
C CYS A 610 10.44 -41.42 -4.96
N VAL A 611 10.84 -41.69 -3.74
CA VAL A 611 11.54 -42.92 -3.36
C VAL A 611 10.62 -43.73 -2.47
N TYR A 612 10.52 -45.02 -2.76
CA TYR A 612 9.73 -45.98 -2.03
C TYR A 612 10.56 -47.17 -1.57
N ALA A 613 10.44 -47.54 -0.29
CA ALA A 613 11.13 -48.65 0.33
C ALA A 613 10.09 -49.62 0.96
N HIS A 614 10.24 -50.90 0.69
CA HIS A 614 9.51 -51.98 1.33
C HIS A 614 10.49 -52.78 2.17
N ILE A 615 10.33 -52.83 3.48
CA ILE A 615 11.27 -53.36 4.45
C ILE A 615 10.63 -54.57 5.13
N ASP A 616 11.27 -55.72 5.05
CA ASP A 616 10.89 -56.91 5.77
C ASP A 616 11.96 -57.21 6.86
N LEU A 617 11.57 -57.00 8.12
CA LEU A 617 12.42 -57.18 9.28
C LEU A 617 12.63 -58.67 9.60
N ALA A 618 11.71 -59.56 9.19
CA ALA A 618 11.86 -61.00 9.41
C ALA A 618 12.89 -61.61 8.47
N THR A 619 12.90 -61.20 7.21
CA THR A 619 13.93 -61.63 6.24
C THR A 619 15.18 -60.78 6.27
N ARG A 620 15.15 -59.64 7.01
CA ARG A 620 16.24 -58.65 7.11
C ARG A 620 16.61 -58.05 5.74
N THR A 621 15.63 -57.82 4.91
CA THR A 621 15.83 -57.27 3.57
C THR A 621 14.97 -56.02 3.36
N ALA A 622 15.45 -55.12 2.52
CA ALA A 622 14.65 -53.99 2.05
C ALA A 622 14.73 -53.93 0.51
N HIS A 623 13.60 -53.68 -0.11
CA HIS A 623 13.50 -53.45 -1.53
C HIS A 623 13.19 -51.94 -1.74
N LEU A 624 13.96 -51.28 -2.64
CA LEU A 624 13.77 -49.85 -2.93
C LEU A 624 13.63 -49.62 -4.43
N ALA A 625 12.86 -48.61 -4.77
CA ALA A 625 12.76 -48.06 -6.13
C ALA A 625 12.64 -46.54 -6.05
N THR A 626 13.09 -45.86 -7.09
CA THR A 626 13.05 -44.41 -7.19
C THR A 626 12.40 -43.94 -8.49
N ALA A 627 11.68 -42.86 -8.42
CA ALA A 627 11.12 -42.09 -9.53
C ALA A 627 11.71 -40.67 -9.49
N GLY A 628 12.95 -40.49 -9.95
CA GLY A 628 13.62 -39.19 -10.04
C GLY A 628 13.94 -38.50 -8.70
N HIS A 629 13.89 -39.21 -7.59
CA HIS A 629 14.13 -38.67 -6.25
C HIS A 629 15.61 -38.73 -5.85
N PRO A 630 16.12 -37.83 -4.99
CA PRO A 630 17.47 -37.88 -4.46
C PRO A 630 17.81 -39.27 -3.88
N PRO A 631 19.02 -39.77 -4.09
CA PRO A 631 19.42 -41.09 -3.61
C PRO A 631 19.46 -41.14 -2.08
N PRO A 632 18.89 -42.17 -1.44
CA PRO A 632 18.92 -42.32 0.00
C PRO A 632 20.33 -42.62 0.53
N LEU A 633 20.54 -42.38 1.82
CA LEU A 633 21.76 -42.75 2.51
C LEU A 633 21.54 -44.05 3.31
N LEU A 634 22.49 -44.96 3.22
CA LEU A 634 22.50 -46.22 3.93
C LEU A 634 23.76 -46.33 4.79
N ARG A 635 23.59 -46.67 6.10
CA ARG A 635 24.68 -47.01 7.02
C ARG A 635 24.42 -48.38 7.63
N HIS A 636 25.26 -49.34 7.34
CA HIS A 636 25.25 -50.64 8.03
C HIS A 636 25.85 -50.53 9.43
N ALA A 637 25.53 -51.46 10.33
CA ALA A 637 26.07 -51.51 11.68
C ALA A 637 27.62 -51.51 11.67
N GLY A 638 28.22 -50.59 12.43
CA GLY A 638 29.69 -50.42 12.45
C GLY A 638 30.31 -49.82 11.19
N GLY A 639 29.49 -49.46 10.19
CA GLY A 639 29.93 -48.89 8.92
C GLY A 639 29.76 -47.36 8.82
N SER A 640 30.16 -46.82 7.68
CA SER A 640 29.90 -45.42 7.31
C SER A 640 28.64 -45.31 6.47
N ALA A 641 27.93 -44.19 6.63
CA ALA A 641 26.81 -43.81 5.76
C ALA A 641 27.35 -43.54 4.35
N LYS A 642 26.68 -44.11 3.37
CA LYS A 642 27.03 -43.98 1.95
C LYS A 642 25.76 -43.75 1.15
N MET A 643 25.88 -43.06 0.03
CA MET A 643 24.82 -42.91 -0.95
C MET A 643 24.46 -44.28 -1.54
N LEU A 644 23.17 -44.60 -1.52
CA LEU A 644 22.65 -45.82 -2.13
C LEU A 644 22.26 -45.55 -3.57
N HIS A 645 23.00 -46.07 -4.52
CA HIS A 645 22.71 -45.90 -5.94
C HIS A 645 21.57 -46.82 -6.35
N LEU A 646 20.44 -46.24 -6.69
CA LEU A 646 19.29 -46.91 -7.28
C LEU A 646 19.26 -46.66 -8.80
N PRO A 647 18.81 -47.62 -9.61
CA PRO A 647 18.58 -47.39 -11.03
C PRO A 647 17.63 -46.20 -11.22
N PRO A 648 17.96 -45.22 -12.08
CA PRO A 648 17.16 -44.05 -12.27
C PRO A 648 15.78 -44.41 -12.84
N GLY A 649 14.71 -43.81 -12.27
CA GLY A 649 13.35 -43.88 -12.75
C GLY A 649 12.87 -42.49 -13.21
N LEU A 650 11.95 -42.46 -14.18
CA LEU A 650 11.32 -41.23 -14.61
C LEU A 650 10.44 -40.67 -13.47
N LEU A 651 10.35 -39.36 -13.35
CA LEU A 651 9.41 -38.72 -12.44
C LEU A 651 7.98 -39.19 -12.68
N LEU A 652 7.18 -39.29 -11.62
CA LEU A 652 5.78 -39.68 -11.71
C LEU A 652 4.96 -38.60 -12.41
N GLY A 653 4.03 -39.01 -13.30
CA GLY A 653 3.16 -38.12 -14.03
C GLY A 653 3.66 -37.66 -15.39
N ILE A 654 4.83 -38.15 -15.88
CA ILE A 654 5.37 -37.79 -17.18
C ILE A 654 4.93 -38.74 -18.30
N ASP A 655 5.10 -40.05 -18.09
CA ASP A 655 4.83 -41.09 -19.10
C ASP A 655 4.08 -42.25 -18.46
N PRO A 656 2.86 -42.58 -18.87
CA PRO A 656 2.05 -43.66 -18.28
C PRO A 656 2.72 -45.05 -18.38
N ASP A 657 3.57 -45.22 -19.38
CA ASP A 657 4.27 -46.50 -19.66
C ASP A 657 5.65 -46.59 -18.98
N ALA A 658 6.01 -45.60 -18.16
CA ALA A 658 7.27 -45.62 -17.43
C ALA A 658 7.38 -46.83 -16.53
N SER A 659 8.57 -47.49 -16.57
CA SER A 659 8.88 -48.65 -15.74
C SER A 659 9.93 -48.29 -14.71
N TYR A 660 9.81 -48.88 -13.52
CA TYR A 660 10.72 -48.65 -12.41
C TYR A 660 11.44 -49.98 -12.05
N THR A 661 12.60 -49.89 -11.41
CA THR A 661 13.39 -51.05 -11.05
C THR A 661 13.57 -51.17 -9.55
N SER A 662 13.20 -52.29 -8.94
CA SER A 662 13.41 -52.55 -7.53
C SER A 662 14.82 -53.13 -7.30
N VAL A 663 15.50 -52.59 -6.28
CA VAL A 663 16.80 -53.10 -5.80
C VAL A 663 16.60 -53.67 -4.40
N GLU A 664 17.11 -54.91 -4.17
CA GLU A 664 17.15 -55.52 -2.87
C GLU A 664 18.47 -55.21 -2.16
N ILE A 665 18.38 -54.85 -0.87
CA ILE A 665 19.50 -54.57 0.00
C ILE A 665 19.36 -55.32 1.33
N PRO A 666 20.46 -55.74 1.99
CA PRO A 666 20.39 -56.27 3.35
C PRO A 666 20.01 -55.15 4.34
N PHE A 667 19.08 -55.46 5.25
CA PHE A 667 18.62 -54.56 6.29
C PHE A 667 18.80 -55.20 7.68
N GLU A 668 20.03 -55.54 7.99
CA GLU A 668 20.44 -56.20 9.23
C GLU A 668 20.20 -55.28 10.46
N PRO A 669 20.13 -55.87 11.70
CA PRO A 669 20.06 -55.10 12.93
C PRO A 669 21.16 -54.04 13.02
N GLY A 670 20.80 -52.77 13.37
CA GLY A 670 21.72 -51.63 13.41
C GLY A 670 21.84 -50.86 12.07
N THR A 671 21.28 -51.37 10.98
CA THR A 671 21.27 -50.66 9.70
C THR A 671 20.35 -49.44 9.79
N LEU A 672 20.82 -48.28 9.35
CA LEU A 672 20.10 -47.02 9.26
C LEU A 672 19.88 -46.66 7.79
N LEU A 673 18.63 -46.50 7.39
CA LEU A 673 18.22 -45.97 6.11
C LEU A 673 17.72 -44.52 6.34
N THR A 674 18.21 -43.58 5.54
CA THR A 674 17.82 -42.15 5.58
C THR A 674 17.24 -41.77 4.24
N LEU A 675 15.97 -41.40 4.25
CA LEU A 675 15.24 -40.85 3.11
C LEU A 675 15.04 -39.37 3.36
N PHE A 676 15.19 -38.52 2.34
CA PHE A 676 15.09 -37.05 2.48
C PHE A 676 14.81 -36.41 1.13
N THR A 677 14.16 -35.22 1.15
CA THR A 677 13.96 -34.38 -0.01
C THR A 677 15.16 -33.47 -0.23
N ASP A 678 15.24 -32.87 -1.43
CA ASP A 678 16.37 -32.05 -1.87
C ASP A 678 16.61 -30.83 -1.00
N GLY A 679 15.54 -30.23 -0.41
CA GLY A 679 15.68 -29.10 0.52
C GLY A 679 16.58 -29.33 1.73
N LEU A 680 16.95 -30.61 2.05
CA LEU A 680 17.93 -30.90 3.08
C LEU A 680 19.38 -30.76 2.58
N VAL A 681 19.61 -30.93 1.30
CA VAL A 681 20.94 -31.06 0.68
C VAL A 681 21.21 -29.97 -0.36
N GLU A 682 20.20 -29.32 -0.89
CA GLU A 682 20.36 -28.27 -1.89
C GLU A 682 20.82 -26.96 -1.23
N VAL A 683 22.01 -26.51 -1.62
CA VAL A 683 22.57 -25.20 -1.27
C VAL A 683 22.85 -24.44 -2.56
N ARG A 684 22.38 -23.22 -2.66
CA ARG A 684 22.57 -22.39 -3.87
C ARG A 684 24.05 -22.28 -4.26
N GLY A 685 24.40 -22.82 -5.42
CA GLY A 685 25.74 -22.75 -6.00
C GLY A 685 26.66 -23.91 -5.60
N GLU A 686 26.18 -24.89 -4.86
CA GLU A 686 26.89 -26.12 -4.56
C GLU A 686 26.31 -27.31 -5.36
N ASP A 687 27.12 -28.37 -5.57
CA ASP A 687 26.65 -29.59 -6.22
C ASP A 687 25.79 -30.40 -5.24
N LEU A 688 24.71 -31.00 -5.74
CA LEU A 688 23.82 -31.86 -4.94
C LEU A 688 24.58 -33.02 -4.28
N GLU A 689 25.59 -33.61 -4.96
CA GLU A 689 26.41 -34.68 -4.42
C GLU A 689 27.24 -34.25 -3.20
N ASP A 690 27.74 -33.00 -3.21
CA ASP A 690 28.47 -32.42 -2.08
C ASP A 690 27.54 -32.20 -0.87
N GLY A 691 26.30 -31.76 -1.10
CA GLY A 691 25.27 -31.65 -0.06
C GLY A 691 24.95 -33.01 0.57
N ILE A 692 24.76 -34.05 -0.24
CA ILE A 692 24.50 -35.41 0.21
C ILE A 692 25.72 -35.96 1.00
N ALA A 693 26.93 -35.72 0.53
CA ALA A 693 28.16 -36.12 1.23
C ALA A 693 28.31 -35.44 2.60
N ALA A 694 27.89 -34.15 2.70
CA ALA A 694 27.86 -33.42 3.97
C ALA A 694 26.88 -34.03 4.97
N VAL A 695 25.66 -34.41 4.52
CA VAL A 695 24.71 -35.15 5.38
C VAL A 695 25.23 -36.51 5.79
N ALA A 696 25.85 -37.27 4.88
CA ALA A 696 26.49 -38.55 5.21
C ALA A 696 27.61 -38.42 6.26
N ALA A 697 28.45 -37.38 6.14
CA ALA A 697 29.49 -37.08 7.12
C ALA A 697 28.91 -36.77 8.52
N ARG A 698 27.78 -36.07 8.57
CA ARG A 698 27.06 -35.75 9.84
C ARG A 698 26.49 -37.03 10.48
N ILE A 699 25.86 -37.90 9.70
CA ILE A 699 25.39 -39.20 10.18
C ILE A 699 26.57 -39.99 10.75
N ASN A 700 27.74 -39.96 10.11
CA ASN A 700 28.92 -40.64 10.55
C ASN A 700 29.58 -40.07 11.83
N SER A 701 29.39 -38.77 12.07
CA SER A 701 29.88 -38.09 13.29
C SER A 701 29.03 -38.41 14.51
N THR A 702 27.81 -38.93 14.31
CA THR A 702 26.88 -39.26 15.39
C THR A 702 27.03 -40.74 15.79
N HIS A 703 27.16 -40.96 17.11
CA HIS A 703 27.31 -42.31 17.63
C HIS A 703 26.06 -43.15 17.36
N GLU A 704 26.23 -44.41 16.94
CA GLU A 704 25.15 -45.31 16.53
C GLU A 704 24.09 -45.57 17.61
N ARG A 705 24.44 -45.47 18.89
CA ARG A 705 23.51 -45.65 20.02
C ARG A 705 22.65 -44.44 20.34
N HIS A 706 22.85 -43.29 19.66
CA HIS A 706 21.96 -42.14 19.89
C HIS A 706 20.57 -42.47 19.34
N PRO A 707 19.50 -42.05 20.03
CA PRO A 707 18.13 -42.20 19.53
C PRO A 707 18.00 -41.56 18.13
N VAL A 708 17.28 -42.24 17.23
CA VAL A 708 17.11 -41.78 15.85
C VAL A 708 16.44 -40.39 15.80
N GLY A 709 15.58 -40.08 16.78
CA GLY A 709 14.98 -38.76 16.92
C GLY A 709 16.02 -37.65 17.17
N THR A 710 17.03 -37.91 18.00
CA THR A 710 18.12 -36.95 18.27
C THR A 710 18.96 -36.69 17.02
N LEU A 711 19.22 -37.75 16.24
CA LEU A 711 19.91 -37.61 14.96
C LEU A 711 19.09 -36.77 13.97
N ALA A 712 17.78 -37.01 13.87
CA ALA A 712 16.88 -36.22 13.01
C ALA A 712 16.90 -34.74 13.41
N ASP A 713 16.83 -34.44 14.72
CA ASP A 713 16.89 -33.06 15.23
C ASP A 713 18.23 -32.38 14.91
N HIS A 714 19.33 -33.15 14.99
CA HIS A 714 20.65 -32.64 14.66
C HIS A 714 20.79 -32.28 13.17
N LEU A 715 20.29 -33.15 12.28
CA LEU A 715 20.33 -32.95 10.83
C LEU A 715 19.48 -31.70 10.43
N ILE A 716 18.28 -31.58 10.97
CA ILE A 716 17.39 -30.43 10.71
C ILE A 716 17.88 -29.15 11.38
N GLY A 717 18.46 -29.23 12.58
CA GLY A 717 18.93 -28.06 13.34
C GLY A 717 20.00 -27.26 12.60
N GLN A 718 20.84 -27.92 11.82
CA GLN A 718 21.85 -27.24 11.01
C GLN A 718 21.29 -26.62 9.73
N ALA A 719 20.24 -27.21 9.17
CA ALA A 719 19.48 -26.57 8.06
C ALA A 719 18.77 -25.28 8.51
N ARG A 720 18.52 -25.09 9.83
CA ARG A 720 17.95 -23.86 10.40
C ARG A 720 18.95 -22.71 10.57
N GLY A 721 20.25 -23.00 10.65
CA GLY A 721 21.31 -22.00 10.93
C GLY A 721 21.92 -21.33 9.68
N GLY A 722 21.48 -21.68 8.47
CA GLY A 722 21.99 -21.17 7.19
C GLY A 722 21.22 -19.98 6.62
N ALA A 723 21.50 -19.67 5.35
CA ALA A 723 20.74 -18.68 4.58
C ALA A 723 19.23 -19.01 4.54
N PRO A 724 18.34 -18.03 4.24
CA PRO A 724 16.91 -18.29 4.12
C PRO A 724 16.65 -19.41 3.12
N ARG A 725 15.93 -20.45 3.57
CA ARG A 725 15.64 -21.64 2.76
C ARG A 725 14.62 -21.34 1.68
N THR A 726 14.86 -21.92 0.53
CA THR A 726 14.02 -21.77 -0.65
C THR A 726 13.04 -22.91 -0.84
N ASP A 727 13.23 -24.06 -0.11
CA ASP A 727 12.40 -25.24 -0.24
C ASP A 727 12.10 -25.91 1.11
N ASP A 728 11.10 -26.77 1.12
CA ASP A 728 10.70 -27.59 2.25
C ASP A 728 11.72 -28.70 2.51
N ILE A 729 11.68 -29.30 3.68
CA ILE A 729 12.49 -30.46 4.03
C ILE A 729 11.59 -31.54 4.61
N ALA A 730 11.55 -32.70 3.97
CA ALA A 730 11.04 -33.93 4.55
C ALA A 730 12.22 -34.89 4.82
N LEU A 731 12.29 -35.41 6.03
CA LEU A 731 13.33 -36.33 6.48
C LEU A 731 12.67 -37.50 7.19
N LEU A 732 13.03 -38.73 6.78
CA LEU A 732 12.59 -39.99 7.41
C LEU A 732 13.79 -40.88 7.67
N LEU A 733 14.00 -41.21 8.93
CA LEU A 733 15.06 -42.11 9.41
C LEU A 733 14.46 -43.40 9.88
N LEU A 734 15.00 -44.53 9.42
CA LEU A 734 14.57 -45.88 9.74
C LEU A 734 15.79 -46.69 10.18
N ARG A 735 15.80 -47.18 11.44
CA ARG A 735 16.89 -48.03 11.98
C ARG A 735 16.33 -49.32 12.47
N SER A 736 16.86 -50.45 11.95
CA SER A 736 16.60 -51.79 12.49
C SER A 736 17.18 -51.88 13.91
N ALA A 737 16.33 -52.19 14.88
CA ALA A 737 16.78 -52.31 16.28
C ALA A 737 17.64 -53.57 16.47
N HIS A 738 18.62 -53.49 17.37
CA HIS A 738 19.35 -54.67 17.82
C HIS A 738 18.41 -55.56 18.63
N GLU A 739 18.41 -56.88 18.39
CA GLU A 739 17.76 -57.81 19.28
C GLU A 739 18.39 -57.67 20.69
N GLU A 740 17.58 -57.20 21.66
CA GLU A 740 18.03 -57.28 23.05
C GLU A 740 18.24 -58.78 23.35
N GLN A 741 19.50 -59.20 23.55
CA GLN A 741 19.77 -60.52 24.13
C GLN A 741 19.11 -60.55 25.51
N PRO A 742 18.17 -61.49 25.77
CA PRO A 742 17.60 -61.61 27.10
C PRO A 742 18.77 -61.97 28.06
N MET A 743 18.93 -61.14 29.09
CA MET A 743 19.88 -61.41 30.19
C MET A 743 19.53 -62.69 30.92
#